data_49f98950bb349ecda6bca1d6e9d82fa2
#
_entry.id   49f98950bb349ecda6bca1d6e9d82fa2
#
_cell.length_a   1.000
_cell.length_b   1.000
_cell.length_c   1.000
_cell.angle_alpha   90.00
_cell.angle_beta   90.00
_cell.angle_gamma   90.00
#
_symmetry.space_group_name_H-M   'P 1'
#
loop_
_entity.id
_entity.type
_entity.pdbx_description
1 polymer ?
#
loop_
_entity_poly.entity_id
_entity_poly.type
_entity_poly.pdbx_seq_one_letter_code
_entity_poly.pdbx_strand_id
1 'polypeptide(L)'
;MTLTDEQLAVVDLVAGRHLVLAPPGSGKTEMLSQRILRALSSGVDPKRMLCATFTNRAAFEMRDRVSGAAGPDCALPDVGNLHHICHRFLLSVRRIHPGKYVLDESQQLDFIREVTDVLREELREGRTADLKKTHGVSVVATVKGICEPMGIALSEIVEEYFADCEKDDRSPYPDILSAVLIAHQWKLGIPSCYLRQVPMTMSVFLDRGIVAALELAYSGLKRKFRSVDFDDLINETFLYLTQNPIEDDRRFDWIQIDEVQDLNPLQWRIVKELTSSRAVSVYFGDVEQSIFSFLGASASSFATAVADCERHYFRTNFRATPLLLEILMRYSLDVLRSNWEFLPAPSDVARANGEVTLSPADGPKVVLERVRHLLGDEVAENVAILVRTNREADACERLVRRLGYRTVKVSGLDLFSYPPMRDFLAFVSIFAEKPPRTAWASLVRRFADGVYRSSAARYFVRGMFASGWNPMSLFGLKDPVPSVPHPWNRARQWAWWNRPVLSSLRRRLKPAVDAVLPRLGGRVDFRVLFSVFAEAALGKVLRYSIHELVPEKRAMEEELHRELTADEARLYALRRMEIFFRYVDVIYAKEERPFAQVLSEDGQKLSKLKEADLLVGDEKIVISTVHKAKGRQFDAVVIPGAGEMSEGGPGADRDEAQRLLYVAMSRAKRHLTLLGCGMGGIWRGLGECFRAGYSGYYLRRARGEDLSSDWLNQWEVLAKAKAEGRCPMEVVESALASKIGPVVRMALKTLRHHPSRDEARGRWLAFAKGDYAETAIGCLQNACVYDSETIECVRQAARTSRKERDHRAALEYFKSGHLGAPERQLELRAAIGDFVYHRSGTFRLDAATCLDSQGITRWNGVVRGASTDFVRLQFVADDEHEETIRAILEKKDLPDEYERRLRAILFARARRTTKI
;
A
#
# COMPACT_ATOMS: atom_id res chain seq x y z
N MET A 1 -13.82 3.49 -27.89
CA MET A 1 -12.45 3.12 -28.40
C MET A 1 -12.52 1.75 -28.99
N THR A 2 -11.99 1.56 -30.18
CA THR A 2 -11.79 0.22 -30.73
C THR A 2 -10.60 -0.43 -30.02
N LEU A 3 -10.75 -1.67 -29.58
CA LEU A 3 -9.67 -2.44 -28.99
C LEU A 3 -8.61 -2.76 -30.04
N THR A 4 -7.35 -2.84 -29.63
CA THR A 4 -6.26 -3.32 -30.49
C THR A 4 -6.34 -4.84 -30.67
N ASP A 5 -5.68 -5.39 -31.69
CA ASP A 5 -5.63 -6.84 -31.91
C ASP A 5 -5.08 -7.59 -30.68
N GLU A 6 -4.07 -7.03 -29.99
CA GLU A 6 -3.50 -7.59 -28.77
C GLU A 6 -4.53 -7.62 -27.62
N GLN A 7 -5.37 -6.58 -27.49
CA GLN A 7 -6.44 -6.50 -26.51
C GLN A 7 -7.58 -7.46 -26.86
N LEU A 8 -7.96 -7.57 -28.13
CA LEU A 8 -8.98 -8.51 -28.59
C LEU A 8 -8.56 -9.96 -28.33
N ALA A 9 -7.30 -10.30 -28.60
CA ALA A 9 -6.77 -11.63 -28.32
C ALA A 9 -6.91 -12.01 -26.83
N VAL A 10 -6.73 -11.04 -25.89
CA VAL A 10 -6.92 -11.27 -24.46
C VAL A 10 -8.39 -11.35 -24.06
N VAL A 11 -9.27 -10.58 -24.73
CA VAL A 11 -10.73 -10.65 -24.49
C VAL A 11 -11.29 -12.03 -24.80
N ASP A 12 -10.79 -12.67 -25.87
CA ASP A 12 -11.29 -13.97 -26.35
C ASP A 12 -10.63 -15.18 -25.68
N LEU A 13 -9.80 -15.02 -24.64
CA LEU A 13 -9.19 -16.13 -23.90
C LEU A 13 -10.26 -16.91 -23.12
N VAL A 14 -10.37 -18.21 -23.40
CA VAL A 14 -11.40 -19.11 -22.87
C VAL A 14 -10.85 -20.29 -22.06
N ALA A 15 -9.52 -20.49 -22.03
CA ALA A 15 -8.88 -21.58 -21.29
C ALA A 15 -7.45 -21.19 -20.91
N GLY A 16 -6.90 -21.84 -19.88
CA GLY A 16 -5.50 -21.66 -19.47
C GLY A 16 -5.26 -20.56 -18.45
N ARG A 17 -3.98 -20.37 -18.12
CA ARG A 17 -3.50 -19.34 -17.20
C ARG A 17 -2.65 -18.34 -17.97
N HIS A 18 -3.00 -17.07 -17.89
CA HIS A 18 -2.41 -16.01 -18.70
C HIS A 18 -1.98 -14.83 -17.81
N LEU A 19 -0.82 -14.27 -18.12
CA LEU A 19 -0.32 -13.03 -17.56
C LEU A 19 -0.30 -11.95 -18.64
N VAL A 20 -1.05 -10.89 -18.44
CA VAL A 20 -1.06 -9.73 -19.33
C VAL A 20 -0.18 -8.65 -18.75
N LEU A 21 0.95 -8.40 -19.40
CA LEU A 21 1.85 -7.30 -19.06
C LEU A 21 1.37 -6.03 -19.75
N ALA A 22 0.79 -5.15 -18.94
CA ALA A 22 0.09 -3.95 -19.39
C ALA A 22 0.72 -2.69 -18.79
N PRO A 23 1.68 -2.04 -19.46
CA PRO A 23 2.34 -0.85 -18.97
C PRO A 23 1.37 0.32 -18.76
N PRO A 24 1.77 1.36 -18.01
CA PRO A 24 0.92 2.54 -17.80
C PRO A 24 0.45 3.13 -19.12
N GLY A 25 -0.85 3.34 -19.25
CA GLY A 25 -1.43 3.95 -20.46
C GLY A 25 -1.84 2.99 -21.57
N SER A 26 -1.74 1.68 -21.38
CA SER A 26 -2.09 0.65 -22.37
C SER A 26 -3.59 0.38 -22.56
N GLY A 27 -4.50 1.16 -21.93
CA GLY A 27 -5.94 0.96 -22.09
C GLY A 27 -6.52 -0.21 -21.27
N LYS A 28 -5.78 -0.73 -20.29
CA LYS A 28 -6.13 -1.89 -19.45
C LYS A 28 -7.58 -1.87 -18.91
N THR A 29 -8.03 -0.76 -18.32
CA THR A 29 -9.35 -0.68 -17.68
C THR A 29 -10.51 -0.90 -18.64
N GLU A 30 -10.42 -0.40 -19.88
CA GLU A 30 -11.44 -0.61 -20.91
C GLU A 30 -11.51 -2.09 -21.30
N MET A 31 -10.36 -2.70 -21.54
CA MET A 31 -10.27 -4.10 -21.92
C MET A 31 -10.80 -5.05 -20.83
N LEU A 32 -10.54 -4.74 -19.54
CA LEU A 32 -11.07 -5.51 -18.41
C LEU A 32 -12.61 -5.56 -18.42
N SER A 33 -13.27 -4.43 -18.72
CA SER A 33 -14.73 -4.36 -18.82
C SER A 33 -15.26 -5.14 -20.04
N GLN A 34 -14.61 -5.01 -21.18
CA GLN A 34 -14.98 -5.73 -22.42
C GLN A 34 -14.84 -7.25 -22.25
N ARG A 35 -13.80 -7.70 -21.53
CA ARG A 35 -13.61 -9.13 -21.26
C ARG A 35 -14.73 -9.72 -20.40
N ILE A 36 -15.22 -8.98 -19.38
CA ILE A 36 -16.38 -9.39 -18.58
C ILE A 36 -17.63 -9.48 -19.47
N LEU A 37 -17.90 -8.45 -20.27
CA LEU A 37 -19.06 -8.42 -21.19
C LEU A 37 -19.02 -9.59 -22.18
N ARG A 38 -17.86 -9.91 -22.73
CA ARG A 38 -17.64 -11.04 -23.64
C ARG A 38 -17.93 -12.37 -22.95
N ALA A 39 -17.45 -12.57 -21.71
CA ALA A 39 -17.72 -13.77 -20.95
C ALA A 39 -19.22 -13.95 -20.66
N LEU A 40 -19.92 -12.89 -20.24
CA LEU A 40 -21.36 -12.89 -20.03
C LEU A 40 -22.14 -13.24 -21.30
N SER A 41 -21.78 -12.63 -22.43
CA SER A 41 -22.42 -12.90 -23.73
C SER A 41 -22.15 -14.33 -24.23
N SER A 42 -21.05 -14.95 -23.78
CA SER A 42 -20.71 -16.35 -24.06
C SER A 42 -21.36 -17.35 -23.08
N GLY A 43 -22.22 -16.89 -22.17
CA GLY A 43 -22.98 -17.75 -21.24
C GLY A 43 -22.20 -18.19 -20.00
N VAL A 44 -21.08 -17.52 -19.65
CA VAL A 44 -20.38 -17.80 -18.38
C VAL A 44 -21.26 -17.37 -17.21
N ASP A 45 -21.48 -18.26 -16.26
CA ASP A 45 -22.26 -17.96 -15.05
C ASP A 45 -21.57 -16.87 -14.21
N PRO A 46 -22.20 -15.70 -13.99
CA PRO A 46 -21.65 -14.62 -13.18
C PRO A 46 -21.25 -15.03 -11.76
N LYS A 47 -21.92 -16.05 -11.18
CA LYS A 47 -21.59 -16.58 -9.85
C LYS A 47 -20.30 -17.39 -9.83
N ARG A 48 -19.84 -17.85 -10.99
CA ARG A 48 -18.59 -18.60 -11.17
C ARG A 48 -17.44 -17.69 -11.62
N MET A 49 -17.66 -16.39 -11.69
CA MET A 49 -16.67 -15.39 -12.06
C MET A 49 -16.05 -14.74 -10.82
N LEU A 50 -14.74 -14.69 -10.74
CA LEU A 50 -13.95 -13.94 -9.76
C LEU A 50 -13.31 -12.75 -10.45
N CYS A 51 -13.83 -11.54 -10.17
CA CYS A 51 -13.34 -10.30 -10.73
C CYS A 51 -12.76 -9.43 -9.61
N ALA A 52 -11.43 -9.37 -9.52
CA ALA A 52 -10.76 -8.62 -8.46
C ALA A 52 -9.93 -7.46 -9.02
N THR A 53 -9.97 -6.33 -8.30
CA THR A 53 -9.09 -5.17 -8.51
C THR A 53 -8.41 -4.81 -7.20
N PHE A 54 -7.32 -4.02 -7.26
CA PHE A 54 -6.64 -3.61 -6.03
C PHE A 54 -7.41 -2.55 -5.23
N THR A 55 -8.14 -1.64 -5.91
CA THR A 55 -8.84 -0.53 -5.27
C THR A 55 -10.36 -0.61 -5.43
N ASN A 56 -11.11 -0.12 -4.44
CA ASN A 56 -12.57 -0.01 -4.52
C ASN A 56 -13.02 0.89 -5.68
N ARG A 57 -12.24 1.92 -6.01
CA ARG A 57 -12.52 2.83 -7.12
C ARG A 57 -12.47 2.08 -8.46
N ALA A 58 -11.41 1.33 -8.73
CA ALA A 58 -11.30 0.55 -9.96
C ALA A 58 -12.44 -0.48 -10.07
N ALA A 59 -12.82 -1.11 -8.95
CA ALA A 59 -13.97 -2.01 -8.89
C ALA A 59 -15.30 -1.30 -9.23
N PHE A 60 -15.49 -0.09 -8.70
CA PHE A 60 -16.68 0.72 -8.98
C PHE A 60 -16.72 1.14 -10.45
N GLU A 61 -15.64 1.71 -10.99
CA GLU A 61 -15.55 2.12 -12.40
C GLU A 61 -15.78 0.95 -13.35
N MET A 62 -15.23 -0.24 -13.03
CA MET A 62 -15.45 -1.45 -13.82
C MET A 62 -16.90 -1.92 -13.77
N ARG A 63 -17.49 -1.94 -12.58
CA ARG A 63 -18.90 -2.33 -12.37
C ARG A 63 -19.86 -1.40 -13.11
N ASP A 64 -19.64 -0.10 -13.00
CA ASP A 64 -20.46 0.93 -13.65
C ASP A 64 -20.43 0.78 -15.18
N ARG A 65 -19.25 0.60 -15.77
CA ARG A 65 -19.10 0.36 -17.21
C ARG A 65 -19.77 -0.94 -17.67
N VAL A 66 -19.59 -2.03 -16.93
CA VAL A 66 -20.20 -3.31 -17.27
C VAL A 66 -21.71 -3.24 -17.13
N SER A 67 -22.23 -2.61 -16.05
CA SER A 67 -23.68 -2.42 -15.85
C SER A 67 -24.31 -1.57 -16.93
N GLY A 68 -23.66 -0.47 -17.32
CA GLY A 68 -24.14 0.40 -18.38
C GLY A 68 -24.20 -0.27 -19.76
N ALA A 69 -23.30 -1.22 -20.03
CA ALA A 69 -23.23 -1.91 -21.31
C ALA A 69 -24.06 -3.20 -21.36
N ALA A 70 -24.22 -3.91 -20.23
CA ALA A 70 -24.92 -5.19 -20.17
C ALA A 70 -26.46 -5.08 -20.15
N GLY A 71 -26.97 -3.88 -19.79
CA GLY A 71 -28.42 -3.65 -19.65
C GLY A 71 -28.99 -4.06 -18.28
N PRO A 72 -30.22 -3.62 -17.95
CA PRO A 72 -30.76 -3.72 -16.59
C PRO A 72 -31.11 -5.16 -16.16
N ASP A 73 -31.37 -6.06 -17.08
CA ASP A 73 -31.82 -7.43 -16.78
C ASP A 73 -30.64 -8.44 -16.72
N CYS A 74 -29.41 -8.01 -16.98
CA CYS A 74 -28.24 -8.89 -16.97
C CYS A 74 -27.73 -9.11 -15.56
N ALA A 75 -27.62 -10.37 -15.14
CA ALA A 75 -26.92 -10.71 -13.89
C ALA A 75 -25.43 -10.40 -14.02
N LEU A 76 -24.88 -9.62 -13.09
CA LEU A 76 -23.50 -9.19 -13.12
C LEU A 76 -22.64 -10.00 -12.15
N PRO A 77 -21.35 -10.22 -12.45
CA PRO A 77 -20.41 -10.81 -11.50
C PRO A 77 -20.15 -9.86 -10.32
N ASP A 78 -19.71 -10.44 -9.21
CA ASP A 78 -19.27 -9.66 -8.04
C ASP A 78 -17.87 -9.11 -8.31
N VAL A 79 -17.79 -7.81 -8.60
CA VAL A 79 -16.54 -7.09 -8.84
C VAL A 79 -16.15 -6.35 -7.58
N GLY A 80 -14.98 -6.62 -7.03
CA GLY A 80 -14.52 -5.99 -5.80
C GLY A 80 -13.00 -6.07 -5.62
N ASN A 81 -12.51 -5.59 -4.46
CA ASN A 81 -11.16 -5.94 -4.03
C ASN A 81 -11.16 -7.32 -3.33
N LEU A 82 -9.97 -7.86 -3.08
CA LEU A 82 -9.87 -9.21 -2.50
C LEU A 82 -10.50 -9.30 -1.10
N HIS A 83 -10.46 -8.24 -0.29
CA HIS A 83 -11.13 -8.19 1.02
C HIS A 83 -12.66 -8.32 0.87
N HIS A 84 -13.24 -7.69 -0.13
CA HIS A 84 -14.67 -7.82 -0.44
C HIS A 84 -15.02 -9.28 -0.81
N ILE A 85 -14.22 -9.91 -1.66
CA ILE A 85 -14.40 -11.31 -2.06
C ILE A 85 -14.29 -12.25 -0.84
N CYS A 86 -13.26 -12.08 -0.01
CA CYS A 86 -13.10 -12.85 1.22
C CYS A 86 -14.27 -12.67 2.19
N HIS A 87 -14.76 -11.44 2.35
CA HIS A 87 -15.93 -11.16 3.19
C HIS A 87 -17.19 -11.88 2.69
N ARG A 88 -17.47 -11.80 1.39
CA ARG A 88 -18.61 -12.52 0.77
C ARG A 88 -18.47 -14.02 0.92
N PHE A 89 -17.27 -14.56 0.70
CA PHE A 89 -16.97 -15.97 0.90
C PHE A 89 -17.25 -16.41 2.35
N LEU A 90 -16.72 -15.70 3.35
CA LEU A 90 -16.90 -16.02 4.76
C LEU A 90 -18.35 -15.93 5.22
N LEU A 91 -19.14 -15.01 4.63
CA LEU A 91 -20.60 -14.96 4.83
C LEU A 91 -21.30 -16.20 4.25
N SER A 92 -20.92 -16.64 3.04
CA SER A 92 -21.53 -17.79 2.36
C SER A 92 -21.30 -19.10 3.13
N VAL A 93 -20.12 -19.27 3.71
CA VAL A 93 -19.77 -20.43 4.55
C VAL A 93 -20.15 -20.26 6.03
N ARG A 94 -20.88 -19.20 6.38
CA ARG A 94 -21.34 -18.86 7.74
C ARG A 94 -20.22 -18.75 8.79
N ARG A 95 -18.98 -18.47 8.35
CA ARG A 95 -17.85 -18.26 9.27
C ARG A 95 -17.93 -16.89 9.94
N ILE A 96 -18.46 -15.90 9.24
CA ILE A 96 -18.77 -14.57 9.77
C ILE A 96 -20.30 -14.37 9.79
N HIS A 97 -20.81 -13.88 10.92
CA HIS A 97 -22.23 -13.55 11.03
C HIS A 97 -22.53 -12.23 10.29
N PRO A 98 -23.65 -12.09 9.54
CA PRO A 98 -24.00 -10.86 8.82
C PRO A 98 -24.06 -9.59 9.67
N GLY A 99 -24.25 -9.73 10.97
CA GLY A 99 -24.25 -8.62 11.93
C GLY A 99 -22.87 -8.25 12.48
N LYS A 100 -21.78 -8.88 12.04
CA LYS A 100 -20.42 -8.41 12.37
C LYS A 100 -20.08 -7.18 11.55
N TYR A 101 -19.44 -6.23 12.21
CA TYR A 101 -19.02 -4.98 11.62
C TYR A 101 -17.58 -5.06 11.15
N VAL A 102 -17.30 -4.63 9.92
CA VAL A 102 -15.93 -4.56 9.40
C VAL A 102 -15.35 -3.20 9.77
N LEU A 103 -14.24 -3.20 10.51
CA LEU A 103 -13.52 -1.99 10.88
C LEU A 103 -12.79 -1.42 9.67
N ASP A 104 -12.98 -0.14 9.40
CA ASP A 104 -12.11 0.59 8.49
C ASP A 104 -10.75 0.94 9.15
N GLU A 105 -9.81 1.43 8.37
CA GLU A 105 -8.46 1.76 8.83
C GLU A 105 -8.46 2.78 9.99
N SER A 106 -9.32 3.78 9.91
CA SER A 106 -9.46 4.80 10.98
C SER A 106 -9.93 4.19 12.29
N GLN A 107 -10.86 3.25 12.21
CA GLN A 107 -11.42 2.58 13.39
C GLN A 107 -10.44 1.56 13.97
N GLN A 108 -9.62 0.91 13.14
CA GLN A 108 -8.50 0.09 13.60
C GLN A 108 -7.50 0.94 14.38
N LEU A 109 -7.12 2.10 13.84
CA LEU A 109 -6.25 3.06 14.52
C LEU A 109 -6.88 3.60 15.83
N ASP A 110 -8.18 3.87 15.86
CA ASP A 110 -8.89 4.26 17.08
C ASP A 110 -8.80 3.16 18.16
N PHE A 111 -8.92 1.89 17.77
CA PHE A 111 -8.80 0.76 18.70
C PHE A 111 -7.37 0.61 19.24
N ILE A 112 -6.39 0.70 18.36
CA ILE A 112 -4.97 0.63 18.74
C ILE A 112 -4.62 1.80 19.65
N ARG A 113 -5.02 3.02 19.30
CA ARG A 113 -4.81 4.19 20.15
C ARG A 113 -5.39 3.97 21.55
N GLU A 114 -6.64 3.54 21.63
CA GLU A 114 -7.31 3.30 22.91
C GLU A 114 -6.55 2.27 23.76
N VAL A 115 -6.13 1.15 23.16
CA VAL A 115 -5.38 0.11 23.89
C VAL A 115 -4.00 0.61 24.34
N THR A 116 -3.31 1.34 23.47
CA THR A 116 -1.95 1.83 23.73
C THR A 116 -1.96 2.96 24.76
N ASP A 117 -2.90 3.90 24.68
CA ASP A 117 -3.01 5.02 25.62
C ASP A 117 -3.35 4.52 27.02
N VAL A 118 -4.24 3.52 27.14
CA VAL A 118 -4.54 2.90 28.43
C VAL A 118 -3.34 2.15 28.98
N LEU A 119 -2.55 1.47 28.13
CA LEU A 119 -1.31 0.84 28.56
C LEU A 119 -0.32 1.89 29.12
N ARG A 120 -0.15 3.02 28.45
CA ARG A 120 0.73 4.11 28.90
C ARG A 120 0.26 4.69 30.23
N GLU A 121 -1.04 4.97 30.40
CA GLU A 121 -1.62 5.45 31.66
C GLU A 121 -1.36 4.47 32.81
N GLU A 122 -1.65 3.18 32.61
CA GLU A 122 -1.45 2.15 33.64
C GLU A 122 0.03 1.98 34.01
N LEU A 123 0.95 2.10 33.04
CA LEU A 123 2.38 2.05 33.29
C LEU A 123 2.88 3.26 34.10
N ARG A 124 2.37 4.46 33.81
CA ARG A 124 2.72 5.69 34.55
C ARG A 124 2.20 5.70 35.97
N GLU A 125 0.97 5.25 36.18
CA GLU A 125 0.28 5.29 37.48
C GLU A 125 0.54 4.04 38.34
N GLY A 126 1.18 3.00 37.81
CA GLY A 126 1.38 1.73 38.52
C GLY A 126 0.09 0.96 38.82
N ARG A 127 -1.04 1.33 38.20
CA ARG A 127 -2.38 0.74 38.43
C ARG A 127 -2.73 -0.27 37.36
N THR A 128 -3.24 -1.43 37.77
CA THR A 128 -3.61 -2.54 36.83
C THR A 128 -5.13 -2.69 36.64
N ALA A 129 -5.95 -1.75 37.14
CA ALA A 129 -7.37 -1.99 37.39
C ALA A 129 -8.33 -1.74 36.20
N ASP A 130 -8.05 -0.78 35.31
CA ASP A 130 -9.06 -0.29 34.38
C ASP A 130 -9.15 -1.07 33.06
N LEU A 131 -8.04 -1.57 32.52
CA LEU A 131 -8.06 -2.45 31.35
C LEU A 131 -8.78 -3.76 31.63
N LYS A 132 -8.61 -4.32 32.82
CA LYS A 132 -9.30 -5.55 33.22
C LYS A 132 -10.81 -5.36 33.29
N LYS A 133 -11.28 -4.19 33.74
CA LYS A 133 -12.71 -3.87 33.79
C LYS A 133 -13.33 -3.57 32.44
N THR A 134 -12.60 -2.86 31.58
CA THR A 134 -13.12 -2.41 30.29
C THR A 134 -12.87 -3.40 29.15
N HIS A 135 -11.77 -4.13 29.17
CA HIS A 135 -11.29 -4.98 28.06
C HIS A 135 -11.21 -6.48 28.40
N GLY A 136 -11.44 -6.85 29.68
CA GLY A 136 -11.43 -8.24 30.14
C GLY A 136 -10.03 -8.89 30.20
N VAL A 137 -8.95 -8.14 29.91
CA VAL A 137 -7.56 -8.60 29.93
C VAL A 137 -6.70 -7.58 30.65
N SER A 138 -5.88 -8.01 31.60
CA SER A 138 -4.85 -7.17 32.20
C SER A 138 -3.61 -7.18 31.31
N VAL A 139 -3.52 -6.23 30.38
CA VAL A 139 -2.36 -6.07 29.49
C VAL A 139 -1.10 -5.84 30.33
N VAL A 140 -1.18 -4.96 31.32
CA VAL A 140 -0.06 -4.64 32.21
C VAL A 140 0.39 -5.85 33.01
N ALA A 141 -0.52 -6.69 33.54
CA ALA A 141 -0.14 -7.88 34.29
C ALA A 141 0.56 -8.92 33.38
N THR A 142 0.10 -9.06 32.13
CA THR A 142 0.72 -9.94 31.13
C THR A 142 2.11 -9.43 30.76
N VAL A 143 2.24 -8.12 30.51
CA VAL A 143 3.50 -7.48 30.13
C VAL A 143 4.49 -7.45 31.30
N LYS A 144 4.05 -7.10 32.52
CA LYS A 144 4.88 -7.16 33.75
C LYS A 144 5.40 -8.57 33.98
N GLY A 145 4.54 -9.59 33.83
CA GLY A 145 4.97 -10.99 33.97
C GLY A 145 6.06 -11.41 32.99
N ILE A 146 6.19 -10.72 31.86
CA ILE A 146 7.21 -10.99 30.83
C ILE A 146 8.45 -10.11 31.02
N CYS A 147 8.31 -8.84 31.33
CA CYS A 147 9.39 -7.85 31.36
C CYS A 147 10.07 -7.69 32.73
N GLU A 148 9.36 -7.82 33.85
CA GLU A 148 9.98 -7.73 35.20
C GLU A 148 11.12 -8.73 35.41
N PRO A 149 11.02 -10.00 34.96
CA PRO A 149 12.13 -10.92 35.07
C PRO A 149 13.36 -10.57 34.23
N MET A 150 13.21 -9.68 33.27
CA MET A 150 14.26 -9.28 32.33
C MET A 150 14.95 -7.98 32.77
N GLY A 151 14.54 -7.35 33.88
CA GLY A 151 15.10 -6.08 34.36
C GLY A 151 14.85 -4.90 33.42
N ILE A 152 13.84 -4.97 32.56
CA ILE A 152 13.53 -3.92 31.59
C ILE A 152 12.41 -3.04 32.19
N ALA A 153 12.69 -1.77 32.32
CA ALA A 153 11.68 -0.77 32.67
C ALA A 153 10.77 -0.51 31.45
N LEU A 154 9.67 -1.25 31.36
CA LEU A 154 8.72 -1.18 30.26
C LEU A 154 8.21 0.22 29.99
N SER A 155 8.00 1.02 31.03
CA SER A 155 7.61 2.42 30.94
C SER A 155 8.62 3.28 30.16
N GLU A 156 9.92 3.03 30.35
CA GLU A 156 10.98 3.78 29.67
C GLU A 156 10.99 3.45 28.18
N ILE A 157 10.89 2.19 27.80
CA ILE A 157 10.86 1.78 26.37
C ILE A 157 9.67 2.38 25.63
N VAL A 158 8.49 2.32 26.23
CA VAL A 158 7.27 2.85 25.62
C VAL A 158 7.36 4.37 25.48
N GLU A 159 7.80 5.07 26.53
CA GLU A 159 7.90 6.54 26.50
C GLU A 159 9.02 7.02 25.56
N GLU A 160 10.16 6.31 25.48
CA GLU A 160 11.24 6.59 24.51
C GLU A 160 10.74 6.50 23.08
N TYR A 161 10.02 5.43 22.72
CA TYR A 161 9.45 5.27 21.37
C TYR A 161 8.46 6.40 21.03
N PHE A 162 7.58 6.77 21.98
CA PHE A 162 6.66 7.88 21.75
C PHE A 162 7.39 9.22 21.63
N ALA A 163 8.43 9.45 22.43
CA ALA A 163 9.26 10.65 22.33
C ALA A 163 10.01 10.74 20.98
N ASP A 164 10.51 9.62 20.48
CA ASP A 164 11.16 9.58 19.17
C ASP A 164 10.15 9.82 18.03
N CYS A 165 8.96 9.26 18.13
CA CYS A 165 7.89 9.58 17.18
C CYS A 165 7.51 11.07 17.20
N GLU A 166 7.45 11.68 18.38
CA GLU A 166 7.20 13.12 18.54
C GLU A 166 8.32 13.99 17.96
N LYS A 167 9.60 13.61 18.14
CA LYS A 167 10.73 14.29 17.51
C LYS A 167 10.66 14.28 15.98
N ASP A 168 10.25 13.13 15.43
CA ASP A 168 10.14 12.94 13.98
C ASP A 168 8.80 13.45 13.41
N ASP A 169 7.93 14.04 14.22
CA ASP A 169 6.59 14.50 13.86
C ASP A 169 5.75 13.39 13.16
N ARG A 170 5.85 12.16 13.67
CA ARG A 170 5.16 10.98 13.15
C ARG A 170 4.23 10.37 14.19
N SER A 171 3.12 9.81 13.74
CA SER A 171 2.20 9.08 14.61
C SER A 171 2.74 7.67 14.91
N PRO A 172 2.81 7.22 16.17
CA PRO A 172 3.25 5.88 16.53
C PRO A 172 2.22 4.79 16.20
N TYR A 173 0.95 5.12 16.11
CA TYR A 173 -0.15 4.15 16.07
C TYR A 173 -0.21 3.27 14.81
N PRO A 174 0.12 3.75 13.59
CA PRO A 174 0.17 2.88 12.40
C PRO A 174 1.22 1.77 12.52
N ASP A 175 2.38 2.08 13.08
CA ASP A 175 3.45 1.11 13.29
C ASP A 175 3.04 0.07 14.34
N ILE A 176 2.47 0.51 15.45
CA ILE A 176 1.95 -0.37 16.51
C ILE A 176 0.85 -1.29 15.94
N LEU A 177 -0.07 -0.76 15.13
CA LEU A 177 -1.10 -1.57 14.46
C LEU A 177 -0.47 -2.65 13.59
N SER A 178 0.51 -2.30 12.77
CA SER A 178 1.21 -3.26 11.91
C SER A 178 1.84 -4.40 12.71
N ALA A 179 2.51 -4.11 13.83
CA ALA A 179 3.08 -5.13 14.70
C ALA A 179 2.01 -6.04 15.34
N VAL A 180 0.92 -5.46 15.80
CA VAL A 180 -0.20 -6.20 16.39
C VAL A 180 -0.85 -7.14 15.38
N LEU A 181 -1.02 -6.70 14.12
CA LEU A 181 -1.57 -7.54 13.06
C LEU A 181 -0.64 -8.71 12.70
N ILE A 182 0.68 -8.49 12.68
CA ILE A 182 1.67 -9.55 12.47
C ILE A 182 1.65 -10.55 13.63
N ALA A 183 1.60 -10.07 14.88
CA ALA A 183 1.49 -10.93 16.06
C ALA A 183 0.19 -11.75 16.03
N HIS A 184 -0.89 -11.18 15.53
CA HIS A 184 -2.17 -11.88 15.34
C HIS A 184 -2.04 -13.02 14.31
N GLN A 185 -1.42 -12.76 13.16
CA GLN A 185 -1.16 -13.79 12.14
C GLN A 185 -0.32 -14.94 12.71
N TRP A 186 0.68 -14.64 13.50
CA TRP A 186 1.53 -15.61 14.18
C TRP A 186 0.75 -16.50 15.14
N LYS A 187 -0.09 -15.86 15.97
CA LYS A 187 -0.95 -16.57 16.93
C LYS A 187 -1.95 -17.50 16.23
N LEU A 188 -2.38 -17.16 15.02
CA LEU A 188 -3.24 -17.99 14.19
C LEU A 188 -2.48 -19.16 13.51
N GLY A 189 -1.16 -19.25 13.66
CA GLY A 189 -0.32 -20.28 13.04
C GLY A 189 -0.15 -20.11 11.53
N ILE A 190 -0.28 -18.89 11.01
CA ILE A 190 -0.02 -18.60 9.59
C ILE A 190 1.48 -18.79 9.32
N PRO A 191 1.87 -19.61 8.31
CA PRO A 191 3.26 -19.86 8.00
C PRO A 191 4.06 -18.59 7.73
N SER A 192 5.31 -18.55 8.19
CA SER A 192 6.19 -17.36 8.11
C SER A 192 6.39 -16.83 6.70
N CYS A 193 6.34 -17.70 5.68
CA CYS A 193 6.42 -17.30 4.27
C CYS A 193 5.24 -16.42 3.78
N TYR A 194 4.14 -16.39 4.54
CA TYR A 194 2.96 -15.58 4.24
C TYR A 194 2.83 -14.34 5.13
N LEU A 195 3.70 -14.17 6.13
CA LEU A 195 3.65 -13.03 7.04
C LEU A 195 4.08 -11.73 6.34
N ARG A 196 3.51 -10.62 6.78
CA ARG A 196 3.95 -9.29 6.36
C ARG A 196 5.37 -9.01 6.86
N GLN A 197 6.11 -8.19 6.14
CA GLN A 197 7.40 -7.70 6.62
C GLN A 197 7.18 -6.67 7.74
N VAL A 198 8.00 -6.75 8.79
CA VAL A 198 7.95 -5.79 9.89
C VAL A 198 8.65 -4.50 9.45
N PRO A 199 8.03 -3.33 9.61
CA PRO A 199 8.72 -2.05 9.38
C PRO A 199 9.97 -1.91 10.26
N MET A 200 11.05 -1.40 9.70
CA MET A 200 12.35 -1.24 10.40
C MET A 200 12.30 -0.33 11.64
N THR A 201 11.36 0.60 11.66
CA THR A 201 11.16 1.57 12.76
C THR A 201 10.67 0.94 14.05
N MET A 202 10.30 -0.33 14.03
CA MET A 202 9.65 -1.01 15.16
C MET A 202 10.58 -1.87 16.04
N SER A 203 11.90 -1.76 15.87
CA SER A 203 12.87 -2.59 16.64
C SER A 203 12.70 -2.49 18.16
N VAL A 204 12.17 -1.39 18.67
CA VAL A 204 11.96 -1.13 20.10
C VAL A 204 10.66 -1.75 20.63
N PHE A 205 9.58 -1.77 19.82
CA PHE A 205 8.28 -2.35 20.21
C PHE A 205 8.17 -3.85 20.01
N LEU A 206 9.14 -4.47 19.34
CA LEU A 206 9.11 -5.89 18.99
C LEU A 206 9.53 -6.82 20.13
N ASP A 207 9.65 -6.35 21.35
CA ASP A 207 9.61 -7.26 22.48
C ASP A 207 8.28 -8.02 22.42
N ARG A 208 8.40 -9.33 22.16
CA ARG A 208 7.25 -10.25 21.94
C ARG A 208 6.16 -10.09 23.00
N GLY A 209 6.52 -9.66 24.20
CA GLY A 209 5.58 -9.47 25.30
C GLY A 209 4.64 -8.29 25.13
N ILE A 210 5.17 -7.14 24.72
CA ILE A 210 4.37 -5.91 24.55
C ILE A 210 3.40 -6.08 23.40
N VAL A 211 3.89 -6.54 22.25
CA VAL A 211 3.07 -6.72 21.05
C VAL A 211 2.02 -7.81 21.25
N ALA A 212 2.36 -8.91 21.93
CA ALA A 212 1.41 -9.97 22.26
C ALA A 212 0.31 -9.48 23.21
N ALA A 213 0.65 -8.63 24.19
CA ALA A 213 -0.31 -8.06 25.10
C ALA A 213 -1.25 -7.06 24.40
N LEU A 214 -0.71 -6.21 23.52
CA LEU A 214 -1.50 -5.30 22.67
C LEU A 214 -2.41 -6.08 21.72
N GLU A 215 -1.93 -7.18 21.12
CA GLU A 215 -2.74 -8.07 20.29
C GLU A 215 -3.92 -8.65 21.06
N LEU A 216 -3.68 -9.18 22.26
CA LEU A 216 -4.72 -9.72 23.10
C LEU A 216 -5.81 -8.68 23.42
N ALA A 217 -5.40 -7.45 23.74
CA ALA A 217 -6.31 -6.36 24.05
C ALA A 217 -7.09 -5.90 22.81
N TYR A 218 -6.40 -5.74 21.66
CA TYR A 218 -7.00 -5.37 20.37
C TYR A 218 -8.02 -6.43 19.91
N SER A 219 -7.66 -7.70 19.95
CA SER A 219 -8.54 -8.82 19.63
C SER A 219 -9.69 -8.93 20.62
N GLY A 220 -9.45 -8.59 21.91
CA GLY A 220 -10.48 -8.49 22.92
C GLY A 220 -11.52 -7.42 22.62
N LEU A 221 -11.10 -6.24 22.16
CA LEU A 221 -11.99 -5.17 21.70
C LEU A 221 -12.81 -5.61 20.49
N LYS A 222 -12.18 -6.21 19.47
CA LYS A 222 -12.90 -6.73 18.28
C LYS A 222 -13.99 -7.70 18.68
N ARG A 223 -13.70 -8.67 19.55
CA ARG A 223 -14.70 -9.62 20.07
C ARG A 223 -15.83 -8.93 20.82
N LYS A 224 -15.51 -8.01 21.74
CA LYS A 224 -16.48 -7.26 22.54
C LYS A 224 -17.45 -6.48 21.67
N PHE A 225 -16.95 -5.88 20.58
CA PHE A 225 -17.76 -5.08 19.66
C PHE A 225 -18.30 -5.86 18.45
N ARG A 226 -18.13 -7.18 18.42
CA ARG A 226 -18.53 -8.04 17.31
C ARG A 226 -18.03 -7.52 15.96
N SER A 227 -16.79 -7.05 15.93
CA SER A 227 -16.14 -6.51 14.75
C SER A 227 -15.03 -7.43 14.25
N VAL A 228 -14.69 -7.26 12.99
CA VAL A 228 -13.53 -7.86 12.30
C VAL A 228 -12.81 -6.74 11.56
N ASP A 229 -11.53 -6.89 11.31
CA ASP A 229 -10.78 -5.99 10.45
C ASP A 229 -10.51 -6.62 9.06
N PHE A 230 -9.83 -5.89 8.19
CA PHE A 230 -9.50 -6.38 6.85
C PHE A 230 -8.53 -7.56 6.88
N ASP A 231 -7.59 -7.59 7.83
CA ASP A 231 -6.67 -8.71 8.00
C ASP A 231 -7.40 -9.97 8.49
N ASP A 232 -8.38 -9.84 9.39
CA ASP A 232 -9.22 -10.97 9.80
C ASP A 232 -9.93 -11.60 8.60
N LEU A 233 -10.41 -10.81 7.62
CA LEU A 233 -11.07 -11.34 6.43
C LEU A 233 -10.15 -12.23 5.60
N ILE A 234 -8.90 -11.79 5.42
CA ILE A 234 -7.89 -12.54 4.68
C ILE A 234 -7.46 -13.79 5.47
N ASN A 235 -7.10 -13.60 6.75
CA ASN A 235 -6.58 -14.66 7.61
C ASN A 235 -7.63 -15.78 7.83
N GLU A 236 -8.88 -15.42 8.16
CA GLU A 236 -9.96 -16.39 8.36
C GLU A 236 -10.33 -17.13 7.06
N THR A 237 -10.27 -16.44 5.90
CA THR A 237 -10.48 -17.10 4.61
C THR A 237 -9.40 -18.14 4.34
N PHE A 238 -8.12 -17.77 4.53
CA PHE A 238 -7.01 -18.70 4.36
C PHE A 238 -7.11 -19.90 5.29
N LEU A 239 -7.36 -19.68 6.58
CA LEU A 239 -7.50 -20.75 7.56
C LEU A 239 -8.67 -21.68 7.23
N TYR A 240 -9.81 -21.09 6.83
CA TYR A 240 -10.97 -21.90 6.44
C TYR A 240 -10.67 -22.77 5.24
N LEU A 241 -10.08 -22.22 4.17
CA LEU A 241 -9.73 -22.94 2.95
C LEU A 241 -8.68 -24.03 3.18
N THR A 242 -7.75 -23.80 4.12
CA THR A 242 -6.73 -24.79 4.49
C THR A 242 -7.33 -25.96 5.26
N GLN A 243 -8.31 -25.69 6.14
CA GLN A 243 -8.98 -26.72 6.95
C GLN A 243 -10.12 -27.42 6.24
N ASN A 244 -10.76 -26.76 5.29
CA ASN A 244 -11.94 -27.23 4.57
C ASN A 244 -11.73 -27.02 3.06
N PRO A 245 -11.00 -27.91 2.38
CA PRO A 245 -10.82 -27.83 0.94
C PRO A 245 -12.17 -27.79 0.21
N ILE A 246 -12.32 -26.83 -0.68
CA ILE A 246 -13.55 -26.66 -1.47
C ILE A 246 -13.51 -27.62 -2.65
N GLU A 247 -14.63 -28.30 -2.90
CA GLU A 247 -14.81 -29.12 -4.10
C GLU A 247 -14.67 -28.25 -5.36
N ASP A 248 -14.12 -28.84 -6.43
CA ASP A 248 -13.77 -28.10 -7.65
C ASP A 248 -14.98 -27.45 -8.35
N ASP A 249 -16.14 -28.08 -8.24
CA ASP A 249 -17.42 -27.57 -8.76
C ASP A 249 -17.97 -26.35 -8.03
N ARG A 250 -17.44 -26.02 -6.85
CA ARG A 250 -17.78 -24.83 -6.08
C ARG A 250 -16.76 -23.68 -6.21
N ARG A 251 -15.64 -23.94 -6.91
CA ARG A 251 -14.60 -22.93 -7.17
C ARG A 251 -14.98 -22.08 -8.37
N PHE A 252 -14.28 -20.95 -8.54
CA PHE A 252 -14.48 -20.09 -9.70
C PHE A 252 -13.85 -20.69 -10.96
N ASP A 253 -14.57 -20.64 -12.09
CA ASP A 253 -14.12 -21.12 -13.39
C ASP A 253 -13.56 -20.00 -14.29
N TRP A 254 -13.86 -18.76 -13.94
CA TRP A 254 -13.41 -17.60 -14.70
C TRP A 254 -12.81 -16.55 -13.78
N ILE A 255 -11.52 -16.28 -13.96
CA ILE A 255 -10.73 -15.45 -13.06
C ILE A 255 -10.19 -14.24 -13.83
N GLN A 256 -10.38 -13.07 -13.26
CA GLN A 256 -9.77 -11.83 -13.73
C GLN A 256 -9.30 -10.99 -12.54
N ILE A 257 -8.00 -10.78 -12.46
CA ILE A 257 -7.40 -9.99 -11.35
C ILE A 257 -6.51 -8.91 -11.93
N ASP A 258 -6.78 -7.67 -11.52
CA ASP A 258 -6.00 -6.50 -11.89
C ASP A 258 -4.96 -6.15 -10.81
N GLU A 259 -3.87 -5.48 -11.21
CA GLU A 259 -2.75 -5.05 -10.34
C GLU A 259 -2.16 -6.19 -9.50
N VAL A 260 -1.98 -7.37 -10.13
CA VAL A 260 -1.55 -8.59 -9.42
C VAL A 260 -0.16 -8.49 -8.78
N GLN A 261 0.69 -7.55 -9.22
CA GLN A 261 1.99 -7.28 -8.60
C GLN A 261 1.88 -6.74 -7.17
N ASP A 262 0.70 -6.26 -6.77
CA ASP A 262 0.45 -5.73 -5.43
C ASP A 262 -0.13 -6.77 -4.46
N LEU A 263 -0.41 -8.00 -4.92
CA LEU A 263 -0.87 -9.09 -4.08
C LEU A 263 0.27 -9.67 -3.22
N ASN A 264 -0.03 -9.86 -1.93
CA ASN A 264 0.90 -10.56 -1.05
C ASN A 264 0.80 -12.11 -1.19
N PRO A 265 1.77 -12.89 -0.67
CA PRO A 265 1.76 -14.34 -0.81
C PRO A 265 0.50 -15.04 -0.27
N LEU A 266 -0.07 -14.54 0.83
CA LEU A 266 -1.28 -15.08 1.43
C LEU A 266 -2.50 -14.88 0.51
N GLN A 267 -2.60 -13.70 -0.11
CA GLN A 267 -3.65 -13.39 -1.07
C GLN A 267 -3.54 -14.26 -2.33
N TRP A 268 -2.33 -14.46 -2.84
CA TRP A 268 -2.09 -15.40 -3.94
C TRP A 268 -2.53 -16.83 -3.60
N ARG A 269 -2.25 -17.28 -2.37
CA ARG A 269 -2.68 -18.59 -1.92
C ARG A 269 -4.20 -18.72 -1.88
N ILE A 270 -4.91 -17.70 -1.39
CA ILE A 270 -6.39 -17.66 -1.38
C ILE A 270 -6.93 -17.74 -2.81
N VAL A 271 -6.41 -16.93 -3.73
CA VAL A 271 -6.83 -16.97 -5.14
C VAL A 271 -6.67 -18.37 -5.71
N LYS A 272 -5.53 -19.03 -5.46
CA LYS A 272 -5.27 -20.39 -5.93
C LYS A 272 -6.30 -21.39 -5.39
N GLU A 273 -6.63 -21.32 -4.10
CA GLU A 273 -7.62 -22.23 -3.49
C GLU A 273 -9.06 -21.99 -3.97
N LEU A 274 -9.39 -20.76 -4.36
CA LEU A 274 -10.70 -20.41 -4.91
C LEU A 274 -10.84 -20.70 -6.41
N THR A 275 -9.75 -21.02 -7.11
CA THR A 275 -9.70 -21.25 -8.56
C THR A 275 -9.90 -22.72 -8.86
N SER A 276 -10.84 -23.09 -9.78
CA SER A 276 -11.06 -24.47 -10.20
C SER A 276 -9.93 -24.96 -11.12
N SER A 277 -9.78 -26.27 -11.24
CA SER A 277 -8.77 -26.91 -12.08
C SER A 277 -8.91 -26.59 -13.58
N ARG A 278 -10.14 -26.30 -14.01
CA ARG A 278 -10.50 -25.96 -15.42
C ARG A 278 -10.63 -24.47 -15.68
N ALA A 279 -10.30 -23.63 -14.69
CA ALA A 279 -10.54 -22.20 -14.79
C ALA A 279 -9.69 -21.53 -15.88
N VAL A 280 -10.30 -20.61 -16.62
CA VAL A 280 -9.55 -19.60 -17.37
C VAL A 280 -9.14 -18.49 -16.39
N SER A 281 -7.85 -18.28 -16.25
CA SER A 281 -7.30 -17.28 -15.33
C SER A 281 -6.48 -16.25 -16.06
N VAL A 282 -6.87 -14.98 -15.99
CA VAL A 282 -6.16 -13.87 -16.61
C VAL A 282 -5.76 -12.85 -15.57
N TYR A 283 -4.47 -12.67 -15.41
CA TYR A 283 -3.83 -11.79 -14.45
C TYR A 283 -3.25 -10.57 -15.16
N PHE A 284 -3.56 -9.38 -14.66
CA PHE A 284 -3.07 -8.12 -15.24
C PHE A 284 -2.11 -7.46 -14.28
N GLY A 285 -0.91 -7.14 -14.74
CA GLY A 285 0.08 -6.54 -13.87
C GLY A 285 1.21 -5.82 -14.62
N ASP A 286 1.94 -5.05 -13.83
CA ASP A 286 3.17 -4.38 -14.23
C ASP A 286 4.13 -4.36 -13.04
N VAL A 287 5.20 -5.17 -13.13
CA VAL A 287 6.18 -5.31 -12.04
C VAL A 287 6.83 -3.97 -11.68
N GLU A 288 6.98 -3.08 -12.67
CA GLU A 288 7.60 -1.78 -12.50
C GLU A 288 6.73 -0.81 -11.68
N GLN A 289 5.44 -1.12 -11.56
CA GLN A 289 4.50 -0.40 -10.71
C GLN A 289 4.28 -1.04 -9.32
N SER A 290 5.10 -2.02 -8.92
CA SER A 290 5.03 -2.62 -7.58
C SER A 290 5.65 -1.68 -6.54
N ILE A 291 4.81 -0.97 -5.80
CA ILE A 291 5.19 0.03 -4.78
C ILE A 291 4.53 -0.20 -3.41
N PHE A 292 3.94 -1.38 -3.19
CA PHE A 292 3.25 -1.75 -1.95
C PHE A 292 3.96 -2.88 -1.20
N SER A 293 5.30 -2.88 -1.20
CA SER A 293 6.08 -3.89 -0.45
C SER A 293 5.80 -3.85 1.05
N PHE A 294 5.48 -2.69 1.60
CA PHE A 294 5.08 -2.53 3.00
C PHE A 294 3.75 -3.23 3.34
N LEU A 295 2.93 -3.59 2.35
CA LEU A 295 1.75 -4.46 2.51
C LEU A 295 2.08 -5.94 2.32
N GLY A 296 3.36 -6.29 2.16
CA GLY A 296 3.84 -7.66 1.96
C GLY A 296 3.88 -8.14 0.50
N ALA A 297 3.61 -7.27 -0.46
CA ALA A 297 3.85 -7.59 -1.88
C ALA A 297 5.35 -7.76 -2.14
N SER A 298 5.72 -8.76 -2.96
CA SER A 298 7.12 -8.96 -3.34
C SER A 298 7.24 -9.42 -4.80
N ALA A 299 8.28 -8.92 -5.48
CA ALA A 299 8.56 -9.28 -6.86
C ALA A 299 8.84 -10.79 -7.02
N SER A 300 9.47 -11.42 -6.03
CA SER A 300 9.75 -12.86 -6.05
C SER A 300 8.47 -13.70 -5.90
N SER A 301 7.56 -13.30 -5.01
CA SER A 301 6.27 -13.98 -4.85
C SER A 301 5.41 -13.85 -6.11
N PHE A 302 5.39 -12.67 -6.71
CA PHE A 302 4.72 -12.44 -7.99
C PHE A 302 5.32 -13.35 -9.08
N ALA A 303 6.64 -13.33 -9.28
CA ALA A 303 7.31 -14.14 -10.29
C ALA A 303 7.00 -15.63 -10.14
N THR A 304 6.98 -16.14 -8.91
CA THR A 304 6.65 -17.54 -8.61
C THR A 304 5.18 -17.85 -8.92
N ALA A 305 4.26 -16.93 -8.57
CA ALA A 305 2.82 -17.15 -8.76
C ALA A 305 2.38 -17.20 -10.23
N VAL A 306 3.12 -16.52 -11.11
CA VAL A 306 2.83 -16.42 -12.56
C VAL A 306 3.83 -17.16 -13.44
N ALA A 307 4.69 -18.00 -12.86
CA ALA A 307 5.77 -18.69 -13.61
C ALA A 307 5.26 -19.59 -14.74
N ASP A 308 4.09 -20.19 -14.55
CA ASP A 308 3.42 -21.10 -15.49
C ASP A 308 2.35 -20.42 -16.36
N CYS A 309 2.25 -19.09 -16.31
CA CYS A 309 1.30 -18.33 -17.13
C CYS A 309 1.85 -18.05 -18.53
N GLU A 310 1.00 -18.21 -19.53
CA GLU A 310 1.27 -17.69 -20.89
C GLU A 310 1.28 -16.16 -20.85
N ARG A 311 2.27 -15.53 -21.50
CA ARG A 311 2.47 -14.08 -21.43
C ARG A 311 1.90 -13.38 -22.64
N HIS A 312 1.11 -12.33 -22.36
CA HIS A 312 0.56 -11.41 -23.34
C HIS A 312 1.07 -10.00 -23.06
N TYR A 313 1.23 -9.21 -24.11
CA TYR A 313 1.82 -7.87 -23.98
C TYR A 313 0.95 -6.83 -24.67
N PHE A 314 0.66 -5.72 -23.97
CA PHE A 314 0.04 -4.57 -24.58
C PHE A 314 1.10 -3.54 -24.97
N ARG A 315 1.31 -3.37 -26.27
CA ARG A 315 2.38 -2.54 -26.81
C ARG A 315 1.96 -1.10 -27.07
N THR A 316 0.68 -0.84 -27.26
CA THR A 316 0.20 0.51 -27.57
C THR A 316 -0.01 1.33 -26.31
N ASN A 317 0.60 2.51 -26.25
CA ASN A 317 0.40 3.49 -25.19
C ASN A 317 -0.54 4.61 -25.65
N PHE A 318 -1.68 4.74 -24.97
CA PHE A 318 -2.71 5.73 -25.27
C PHE A 318 -2.61 7.00 -24.41
N ARG A 319 -1.63 7.07 -23.51
CA ARG A 319 -1.53 8.14 -22.49
C ARG A 319 -0.44 9.14 -22.79
N ALA A 320 0.79 8.65 -22.88
CA ALA A 320 1.98 9.47 -22.90
C ALA A 320 2.30 9.98 -24.30
N THR A 321 2.78 11.23 -24.36
CA THR A 321 3.39 11.73 -25.61
C THR A 321 4.63 10.91 -25.98
N PRO A 322 5.04 10.91 -27.27
CA PRO A 322 6.25 10.20 -27.72
C PRO A 322 7.50 10.54 -26.89
N LEU A 323 7.68 11.81 -26.53
CA LEU A 323 8.78 12.27 -25.68
C LEU A 323 8.74 11.64 -24.27
N LEU A 324 7.59 11.69 -23.61
CA LEU A 324 7.43 11.08 -22.28
C LEU A 324 7.62 9.58 -22.31
N LEU A 325 7.09 8.92 -23.34
CA LEU A 325 7.23 7.48 -23.50
C LEU A 325 8.69 7.06 -23.65
N GLU A 326 9.46 7.79 -24.46
CA GLU A 326 10.89 7.53 -24.64
C GLU A 326 11.67 7.69 -23.32
N ILE A 327 11.35 8.70 -22.53
CA ILE A 327 11.96 8.94 -21.22
C ILE A 327 11.61 7.85 -20.22
N LEU A 328 10.35 7.45 -20.15
CA LEU A 328 9.90 6.35 -19.31
C LEU A 328 10.60 5.04 -19.71
N MET A 329 10.72 4.77 -21.00
CA MET A 329 11.45 3.60 -21.50
C MET A 329 12.92 3.66 -21.10
N ARG A 330 13.58 4.80 -21.27
CA ARG A 330 14.97 4.96 -20.85
C ARG A 330 15.14 4.72 -19.35
N TYR A 331 14.25 5.27 -18.53
CA TYR A 331 14.28 5.06 -17.07
C TYR A 331 14.07 3.58 -16.73
N SER A 332 13.07 2.95 -17.32
CA SER A 332 12.73 1.54 -17.09
C SER A 332 13.89 0.63 -17.46
N LEU A 333 14.47 0.81 -18.66
CA LEU A 333 15.57 -0.01 -19.14
C LEU A 333 16.90 0.23 -18.41
N ASP A 334 17.20 1.46 -18.02
CA ASP A 334 18.50 1.81 -17.44
C ASP A 334 18.51 1.74 -15.91
N VAL A 335 17.45 2.24 -15.27
CA VAL A 335 17.35 2.33 -13.80
C VAL A 335 16.70 1.09 -13.21
N LEU A 336 15.49 0.74 -13.68
CA LEU A 336 14.74 -0.41 -13.16
C LEU A 336 15.28 -1.74 -13.66
N ARG A 337 16.11 -1.75 -14.72
CA ARG A 337 16.66 -2.97 -15.34
C ARG A 337 15.59 -3.89 -15.88
N SER A 338 14.51 -3.34 -16.36
CA SER A 338 13.34 -4.06 -16.80
C SER A 338 13.63 -5.09 -17.85
N ASN A 339 12.93 -6.22 -17.80
CA ASN A 339 13.05 -7.33 -18.74
C ASN A 339 11.97 -7.23 -19.84
N TRP A 340 11.81 -6.06 -20.44
CA TRP A 340 10.91 -5.90 -21.58
C TRP A 340 11.37 -6.75 -22.76
N GLU A 341 10.43 -7.30 -23.48
CA GLU A 341 10.67 -8.05 -24.74
C GLU A 341 10.34 -7.20 -25.97
N PHE A 342 9.77 -6.01 -25.76
CA PHE A 342 9.33 -5.09 -26.81
C PHE A 342 9.39 -3.65 -26.28
N LEU A 343 9.33 -2.68 -27.16
CA LEU A 343 9.13 -1.27 -26.81
C LEU A 343 7.66 -0.91 -26.98
N PRO A 344 7.00 -0.31 -25.95
CA PRO A 344 5.69 0.32 -26.14
C PRO A 344 5.79 1.41 -27.19
N ALA A 345 4.77 1.52 -28.04
CA ALA A 345 4.66 2.55 -29.06
C ALA A 345 3.53 3.53 -28.72
N PRO A 346 3.67 4.82 -29.00
CA PRO A 346 2.58 5.76 -28.84
C PRO A 346 1.44 5.43 -29.82
N SER A 347 0.19 5.61 -29.40
CA SER A 347 -0.96 5.51 -30.29
C SER A 347 -1.01 6.72 -31.24
N ASP A 348 -1.73 6.58 -32.36
CA ASP A 348 -1.96 7.68 -33.29
C ASP A 348 -2.73 8.87 -32.66
N VAL A 349 -3.45 8.61 -31.55
CA VAL A 349 -4.16 9.61 -30.75
C VAL A 349 -3.22 10.31 -29.75
N ALA A 350 -1.98 9.82 -29.56
CA ALA A 350 -1.04 10.42 -28.63
C ALA A 350 -0.71 11.86 -29.04
N ARG A 351 -0.94 12.80 -28.14
CA ARG A 351 -0.72 14.24 -28.35
C ARG A 351 0.75 14.49 -28.68
N ALA A 352 1.01 15.18 -29.78
CA ALA A 352 2.37 15.40 -30.29
C ALA A 352 3.22 16.32 -29.39
N ASN A 353 2.61 17.21 -28.63
CA ASN A 353 3.29 18.25 -27.86
C ASN A 353 3.36 17.91 -26.38
N GLY A 354 4.57 17.78 -25.87
CA GLY A 354 4.85 17.58 -24.45
C GLY A 354 6.20 18.25 -24.07
N GLU A 355 6.36 18.51 -22.80
CA GLU A 355 7.60 19.07 -22.28
C GLU A 355 8.11 18.24 -21.11
N VAL A 356 9.41 18.00 -21.06
CA VAL A 356 10.05 17.40 -19.90
C VAL A 356 11.17 18.28 -19.40
N THR A 357 11.09 18.66 -18.14
CA THR A 357 12.07 19.51 -17.46
C THR A 357 12.75 18.75 -16.35
N LEU A 358 14.07 18.76 -16.35
CA LEU A 358 14.95 18.31 -15.27
C LEU A 358 15.65 19.51 -14.66
N SER A 359 15.54 19.69 -13.36
CA SER A 359 16.20 20.78 -12.66
C SER A 359 16.96 20.26 -11.45
N PRO A 360 18.24 20.66 -11.27
CA PRO A 360 18.93 20.44 -10.01
C PRO A 360 18.39 21.36 -8.89
N ALA A 361 17.77 22.49 -9.28
CA ALA A 361 17.12 23.37 -8.33
C ALA A 361 15.82 22.75 -7.81
N ASP A 362 15.57 22.93 -6.53
CA ASP A 362 14.37 22.52 -5.83
C ASP A 362 13.94 23.61 -4.84
N GLY A 363 12.83 23.34 -4.19
CA GLY A 363 12.29 24.17 -3.13
C GLY A 363 11.07 24.99 -3.54
N PRO A 364 10.49 25.68 -2.55
CA PRO A 364 9.17 26.32 -2.67
C PRO A 364 9.02 27.27 -3.85
N LYS A 365 10.01 28.10 -4.12
CA LYS A 365 9.96 29.10 -5.22
C LYS A 365 9.94 28.43 -6.59
N VAL A 366 10.79 27.41 -6.77
CA VAL A 366 10.92 26.68 -8.05
C VAL A 366 9.62 25.92 -8.37
N VAL A 367 9.02 25.28 -7.37
CA VAL A 367 7.70 24.61 -7.52
C VAL A 367 6.63 25.63 -7.94
N LEU A 368 6.55 26.78 -7.27
CA LEU A 368 5.57 27.83 -7.59
C LEU A 368 5.75 28.39 -9.00
N GLU A 369 6.98 28.70 -9.39
CA GLU A 369 7.30 29.21 -10.72
C GLU A 369 6.90 28.21 -11.80
N ARG A 370 7.18 26.92 -11.57
CA ARG A 370 6.83 25.88 -12.53
C ARG A 370 5.32 25.68 -12.66
N VAL A 371 4.60 25.64 -11.53
CA VAL A 371 3.12 25.56 -11.54
C VAL A 371 2.49 26.77 -12.22
N ARG A 372 3.02 27.96 -11.97
CA ARG A 372 2.57 29.19 -12.67
C ARG A 372 2.75 29.09 -14.16
N HIS A 373 3.92 28.67 -14.62
CA HIS A 373 4.18 28.51 -16.05
C HIS A 373 3.19 27.52 -16.68
N LEU A 374 2.99 26.35 -16.06
CA LEU A 374 2.13 25.32 -16.60
C LEU A 374 0.64 25.74 -16.67
N LEU A 375 0.15 26.52 -15.72
CA LEU A 375 -1.26 26.94 -15.66
C LEU A 375 -1.50 28.35 -16.17
N GLY A 376 -0.55 29.27 -15.95
CA GLY A 376 -0.69 30.68 -16.33
C GLY A 376 -0.63 30.90 -17.84
N ASP A 377 0.21 30.15 -18.52
CA ASP A 377 0.36 30.18 -19.97
C ASP A 377 -0.59 29.17 -20.69
N GLU A 378 -1.52 28.56 -19.95
CA GLU A 378 -2.46 27.52 -20.42
C GLU A 378 -1.75 26.33 -21.11
N VAL A 379 -0.50 26.06 -20.70
CA VAL A 379 0.31 24.96 -21.24
C VAL A 379 -0.30 23.61 -20.84
N ALA A 380 -0.89 23.53 -19.64
CA ALA A 380 -1.52 22.34 -19.10
C ALA A 380 -2.96 22.61 -18.61
N GLU A 381 -3.84 21.63 -18.80
CA GLU A 381 -5.23 21.67 -18.31
C GLU A 381 -5.26 21.57 -16.77
N ASN A 382 -4.44 20.66 -16.22
CA ASN A 382 -4.27 20.47 -14.78
C ASN A 382 -2.84 20.05 -14.44
N VAL A 383 -2.43 20.31 -13.21
CA VAL A 383 -1.09 20.00 -12.70
C VAL A 383 -1.20 19.15 -11.45
N ALA A 384 -0.52 18.01 -11.40
CA ALA A 384 -0.32 17.24 -10.16
C ALA A 384 1.07 17.52 -9.58
N ILE A 385 1.13 17.83 -8.28
CA ILE A 385 2.35 17.85 -7.49
C ILE A 385 2.41 16.53 -6.75
N LEU A 386 3.36 15.66 -7.13
CA LEU A 386 3.49 14.34 -6.55
C LEU A 386 4.72 14.26 -5.65
N VAL A 387 4.50 13.89 -4.41
CA VAL A 387 5.52 13.85 -3.35
C VAL A 387 5.58 12.45 -2.72
N ARG A 388 6.64 12.20 -1.96
CA ARG A 388 6.83 10.91 -1.28
C ARG A 388 5.99 10.80 -0.02
N THR A 389 5.97 11.84 0.80
CA THR A 389 5.38 11.84 2.14
C THR A 389 4.19 12.78 2.26
N ASN A 390 3.33 12.52 3.24
CA ASN A 390 2.21 13.42 3.56
C ASN A 390 2.70 14.80 4.04
N ARG A 391 3.83 14.86 4.78
CA ARG A 391 4.44 16.11 5.26
C ARG A 391 4.86 17.03 4.10
N GLU A 392 5.48 16.46 3.07
CA GLU A 392 5.82 17.21 1.84
C GLU A 392 4.56 17.72 1.12
N ALA A 393 3.50 16.88 1.07
CA ALA A 393 2.23 17.29 0.48
C ALA A 393 1.60 18.47 1.24
N ASP A 394 1.67 18.47 2.57
CA ASP A 394 1.18 19.55 3.41
C ASP A 394 1.97 20.85 3.17
N ALA A 395 3.28 20.75 3.04
CA ALA A 395 4.15 21.89 2.69
C ALA A 395 3.81 22.46 1.30
N CYS A 396 3.63 21.59 0.30
CA CYS A 396 3.24 22.00 -1.05
C CYS A 396 1.84 22.65 -1.07
N GLU A 397 0.89 22.13 -0.29
CA GLU A 397 -0.46 22.70 -0.22
C GLU A 397 -0.44 24.13 0.33
N ARG A 398 0.25 24.35 1.46
CA ARG A 398 0.40 25.72 2.04
C ARG A 398 1.00 26.70 1.04
N LEU A 399 2.00 26.23 0.30
CA LEU A 399 2.68 27.03 -0.70
C LEU A 399 1.77 27.42 -1.87
N VAL A 400 1.07 26.44 -2.45
CA VAL A 400 0.30 26.60 -3.68
C VAL A 400 -1.04 27.35 -3.47
N ARG A 401 -1.60 27.28 -2.26
CA ARG A 401 -2.81 28.09 -1.91
C ARG A 401 -2.68 29.56 -2.22
N ARG A 402 -1.46 30.10 -2.23
CA ARG A 402 -1.18 31.51 -2.54
C ARG A 402 -1.38 31.86 -4.02
N LEU A 403 -1.53 30.85 -4.89
CA LEU A 403 -1.70 31.09 -6.33
C LEU A 403 -3.15 31.40 -6.75
N GLY A 404 -4.13 31.20 -5.86
CA GLY A 404 -5.55 31.47 -6.14
C GLY A 404 -6.25 30.44 -7.04
N TYR A 405 -5.54 29.40 -7.50
CA TYR A 405 -6.15 28.33 -8.28
C TYR A 405 -6.94 27.34 -7.41
N ARG A 406 -7.92 26.65 -8.02
CA ARG A 406 -8.59 25.53 -7.38
C ARG A 406 -7.59 24.40 -7.13
N THR A 407 -7.37 24.08 -5.86
CA THR A 407 -6.37 23.14 -5.39
C THR A 407 -7.03 22.09 -4.52
N VAL A 408 -6.65 20.83 -4.74
CA VAL A 408 -7.08 19.69 -3.95
C VAL A 408 -5.87 18.91 -3.46
N LYS A 409 -5.82 18.62 -2.17
CA LYS A 409 -4.82 17.71 -1.58
C LYS A 409 -5.45 16.35 -1.34
N VAL A 410 -4.85 15.31 -1.92
CA VAL A 410 -5.26 13.90 -1.79
C VAL A 410 -4.24 13.13 -0.94
N SER A 411 -3.68 13.75 0.09
CA SER A 411 -2.64 13.17 0.94
C SER A 411 -2.93 13.45 2.42
N GLY A 412 -2.22 12.76 3.32
CA GLY A 412 -2.44 12.90 4.76
C GLY A 412 -3.61 12.05 5.25
N LEU A 413 -4.22 12.46 6.35
CA LEU A 413 -5.42 11.83 6.86
C LEU A 413 -6.53 11.97 5.82
N ASP A 414 -7.07 10.85 5.35
CA ASP A 414 -8.21 10.84 4.42
C ASP A 414 -9.35 11.71 4.98
N LEU A 415 -9.99 12.53 4.11
CA LEU A 415 -11.06 13.43 4.55
C LEU A 415 -12.18 12.69 5.30
N PHE A 416 -12.47 11.46 4.91
CA PHE A 416 -13.51 10.66 5.57
C PHE A 416 -13.05 10.06 6.92
N SER A 417 -11.74 10.00 7.16
CA SER A 417 -11.14 9.71 8.46
C SER A 417 -10.98 10.96 9.33
N TYR A 418 -11.09 12.15 8.75
CA TYR A 418 -11.01 13.43 9.44
C TYR A 418 -12.19 13.59 10.42
N PRO A 419 -11.94 13.81 11.73
CA PRO A 419 -12.98 13.75 12.74
C PRO A 419 -14.23 14.60 12.46
N PRO A 420 -14.14 15.88 12.02
CA PRO A 420 -15.32 16.65 11.68
C PRO A 420 -16.13 16.07 10.51
N MET A 421 -15.47 15.54 9.50
CA MET A 421 -16.14 14.94 8.33
C MET A 421 -16.83 13.64 8.70
N ARG A 422 -16.14 12.77 9.43
CA ARG A 422 -16.71 11.52 9.95
C ARG A 422 -17.95 11.75 10.81
N ASP A 423 -17.89 12.72 11.73
CA ASP A 423 -18.99 13.05 12.62
C ASP A 423 -20.14 13.74 11.85
N PHE A 424 -19.84 14.54 10.81
CA PHE A 424 -20.83 15.07 9.88
C PHE A 424 -21.56 13.98 9.09
N LEU A 425 -20.83 13.03 8.52
CA LEU A 425 -21.45 11.89 7.82
C LEU A 425 -22.26 11.00 8.78
N ALA A 426 -21.82 10.86 10.02
CA ALA A 426 -22.61 10.21 11.05
C ALA A 426 -23.91 10.96 11.32
N PHE A 427 -23.88 12.31 11.37
CA PHE A 427 -25.06 13.15 11.51
C PHE A 427 -26.00 13.02 10.30
N VAL A 428 -25.47 13.02 9.08
CA VAL A 428 -26.24 12.74 7.86
C VAL A 428 -26.90 11.36 7.93
N SER A 429 -26.18 10.35 8.38
CA SER A 429 -26.64 8.95 8.40
C SER A 429 -27.79 8.68 9.38
N ILE A 430 -28.02 9.52 10.41
CA ILE A 430 -29.13 9.30 11.31
C ILE A 430 -30.50 9.58 10.69
N PHE A 431 -30.55 10.28 9.56
CA PHE A 431 -31.78 10.58 8.81
C PHE A 431 -32.12 9.45 7.80
N ALA A 432 -31.27 8.45 7.63
CA ALA A 432 -31.58 7.26 6.82
C ALA A 432 -32.66 6.40 7.50
N GLU A 433 -33.39 5.61 6.69
CA GLU A 433 -34.45 4.71 7.20
C GLU A 433 -33.93 3.73 8.26
N LYS A 434 -32.71 3.23 8.08
CA LYS A 434 -32.03 2.33 9.05
C LYS A 434 -30.65 2.87 9.40
N PRO A 435 -30.57 3.83 10.31
CA PRO A 435 -29.29 4.43 10.70
C PRO A 435 -28.29 3.41 11.25
N PRO A 436 -27.03 3.42 10.80
CA PRO A 436 -26.00 2.52 11.30
C PRO A 436 -25.68 2.84 12.79
N ARG A 437 -25.45 1.79 13.59
CA ARG A 437 -25.08 1.95 15.01
C ARG A 437 -23.79 2.74 15.21
N THR A 438 -22.89 2.68 14.25
CA THR A 438 -21.63 3.43 14.23
C THR A 438 -21.84 4.94 14.15
N ALA A 439 -22.83 5.38 13.36
CA ALA A 439 -23.20 6.80 13.32
C ALA A 439 -23.60 7.31 14.71
N TRP A 440 -24.46 6.57 15.41
CA TRP A 440 -24.83 6.91 16.78
C TRP A 440 -23.63 6.89 17.73
N ALA A 441 -22.69 5.95 17.58
CA ALA A 441 -21.51 5.91 18.43
C ALA A 441 -20.61 7.14 18.23
N SER A 442 -20.44 7.60 16.99
CA SER A 442 -19.70 8.81 16.67
C SER A 442 -20.35 10.05 17.32
N LEU A 443 -21.66 10.20 17.16
CA LEU A 443 -22.39 11.32 17.72
C LEU A 443 -22.42 11.31 19.27
N VAL A 444 -22.59 10.15 19.89
CA VAL A 444 -22.52 10.01 21.36
C VAL A 444 -21.15 10.41 21.87
N ARG A 445 -20.08 9.93 21.24
CA ARG A 445 -18.71 10.32 21.61
C ARG A 445 -18.51 11.83 21.55
N ARG A 446 -19.04 12.49 20.53
CA ARG A 446 -18.82 13.91 20.25
C ARG A 446 -19.70 14.84 21.10
N PHE A 447 -20.95 14.46 21.28
CA PHE A 447 -21.96 15.35 21.83
C PHE A 447 -22.46 14.99 23.22
N ALA A 448 -22.20 13.78 23.74
CA ALA A 448 -22.60 13.39 25.09
C ALA A 448 -21.52 13.72 26.14
N ASP A 449 -21.94 14.19 27.29
CA ASP A 449 -21.04 14.37 28.43
C ASP A 449 -20.70 13.04 29.10
N GLY A 450 -19.46 12.88 29.54
CA GLY A 450 -19.00 11.68 30.25
C GLY A 450 -18.67 10.47 29.33
N VAL A 451 -18.73 10.61 28.00
CA VAL A 451 -18.45 9.53 27.06
C VAL A 451 -17.35 9.98 26.10
N TYR A 452 -16.12 9.97 26.57
CA TYR A 452 -14.98 10.50 25.81
C TYR A 452 -14.25 9.45 24.96
N ARG A 453 -14.37 8.15 25.31
CA ARG A 453 -13.68 7.06 24.59
C ARG A 453 -14.60 6.40 23.55
N SER A 454 -14.04 6.00 22.43
CA SER A 454 -14.77 5.33 21.33
C SER A 454 -15.43 4.03 21.81
N SER A 455 -14.77 3.25 22.66
CA SER A 455 -15.31 2.02 23.24
C SER A 455 -16.50 2.30 24.16
N ALA A 456 -16.42 3.34 25.00
CA ALA A 456 -17.51 3.73 25.88
C ALA A 456 -18.75 4.14 25.08
N ALA A 457 -18.60 4.92 24.01
CA ALA A 457 -19.66 5.30 23.11
C ALA A 457 -20.31 4.08 22.42
N ARG A 458 -19.52 3.15 21.93
CA ARG A 458 -20.02 1.90 21.31
C ARG A 458 -20.76 1.01 22.31
N TYR A 459 -20.23 0.90 23.53
CA TYR A 459 -20.88 0.15 24.61
C TYR A 459 -22.23 0.77 24.95
N PHE A 460 -22.28 2.09 25.10
CA PHE A 460 -23.51 2.85 25.34
C PHE A 460 -24.56 2.59 24.25
N VAL A 461 -24.16 2.74 22.97
CA VAL A 461 -25.05 2.52 21.82
C VAL A 461 -25.50 1.06 21.72
N ARG A 462 -24.62 0.09 22.03
CA ARG A 462 -25.02 -1.32 22.12
C ARG A 462 -26.11 -1.54 23.16
N GLY A 463 -25.96 -0.96 24.35
CA GLY A 463 -26.97 -1.00 25.41
C GLY A 463 -28.29 -0.35 24.97
N MET A 464 -28.20 0.77 24.27
CA MET A 464 -29.34 1.50 23.70
C MET A 464 -30.19 0.61 22.78
N PHE A 465 -29.55 -0.02 21.79
CA PHE A 465 -30.25 -0.91 20.85
C PHE A 465 -30.68 -2.25 21.49
N ALA A 466 -29.88 -2.78 22.42
CA ALA A 466 -30.24 -4.01 23.14
C ALA A 466 -31.44 -3.85 24.08
N SER A 467 -31.64 -2.64 24.60
CA SER A 467 -32.82 -2.32 25.40
C SER A 467 -34.10 -2.13 24.59
N GLY A 468 -33.98 -2.01 23.24
CA GLY A 468 -35.07 -1.68 22.34
C GLY A 468 -35.43 -0.19 22.33
N TRP A 469 -34.59 0.69 22.92
CA TRP A 469 -34.82 2.12 22.91
C TRP A 469 -34.50 2.72 21.53
N ASN A 470 -35.47 3.46 20.96
CA ASN A 470 -35.27 4.12 19.67
C ASN A 470 -34.51 5.43 19.85
N PRO A 471 -33.28 5.57 19.27
CA PRO A 471 -32.50 6.79 19.44
C PRO A 471 -33.16 8.06 18.85
N MET A 472 -34.03 7.92 17.83
CA MET A 472 -34.78 9.05 17.27
C MET A 472 -35.81 9.62 18.25
N SER A 473 -36.20 8.87 19.28
CA SER A 473 -37.05 9.42 20.36
C SER A 473 -36.40 10.55 21.16
N LEU A 474 -35.04 10.69 21.11
CA LEU A 474 -34.33 11.88 21.57
C LEU A 474 -34.85 13.18 20.98
N PHE A 475 -35.20 13.14 19.69
CA PHE A 475 -35.56 14.33 18.93
C PHE A 475 -37.06 14.42 18.66
N GLY A 476 -37.73 13.28 18.60
CA GLY A 476 -39.11 13.13 18.12
C GLY A 476 -40.14 13.10 19.18
N LEU A 477 -40.18 13.86 20.17
CA LEU A 477 -41.39 14.35 20.85
C LEU A 477 -42.39 13.34 21.49
N LYS A 478 -42.38 12.05 21.15
CA LYS A 478 -43.35 11.07 21.64
C LYS A 478 -42.94 10.37 22.95
N ASP A 479 -41.65 10.23 23.20
CA ASP A 479 -41.12 9.66 24.43
C ASP A 479 -39.96 10.49 24.97
N PRO A 480 -40.23 11.47 25.88
CA PRO A 480 -39.14 12.17 26.54
C PRO A 480 -38.29 11.21 27.38
N VAL A 481 -37.00 11.55 27.58
CA VAL A 481 -36.17 10.81 28.55
C VAL A 481 -36.93 10.71 29.88
N PRO A 482 -37.26 9.50 30.35
CA PRO A 482 -38.15 9.39 31.50
C PRO A 482 -37.56 9.99 32.79
N SER A 483 -38.38 10.64 33.54
CA SER A 483 -37.98 11.20 34.84
C SER A 483 -37.89 10.12 35.95
N VAL A 484 -38.58 9.00 35.75
CA VAL A 484 -38.64 7.86 36.69
C VAL A 484 -38.52 6.53 35.88
N PRO A 485 -37.85 5.48 36.42
CA PRO A 485 -37.76 4.20 35.73
C PRO A 485 -39.14 3.54 35.66
N HIS A 486 -39.41 2.89 34.47
CA HIS A 486 -40.63 2.11 34.32
C HIS A 486 -40.31 0.63 34.55
N PRO A 487 -40.88 -0.02 35.59
CA PRO A 487 -40.45 -1.35 36.05
C PRO A 487 -40.60 -2.45 35.02
N TRP A 488 -41.53 -2.31 34.07
CA TRP A 488 -41.88 -3.32 33.07
C TRP A 488 -41.36 -3.02 31.66
N ASN A 489 -40.66 -1.90 31.44
CA ASN A 489 -40.18 -1.49 30.12
C ASN A 489 -38.64 -1.32 30.13
N ARG A 490 -37.95 -2.31 29.56
CA ARG A 490 -36.49 -2.32 29.47
C ARG A 490 -35.92 -1.07 28.79
N ALA A 491 -36.58 -0.56 27.74
CA ALA A 491 -36.12 0.62 27.02
C ALA A 491 -36.21 1.88 27.90
N ARG A 492 -37.32 2.09 28.59
CA ARG A 492 -37.49 3.24 29.52
C ARG A 492 -36.59 3.12 30.74
N GLN A 493 -36.41 1.93 31.29
CA GLN A 493 -35.50 1.66 32.39
C GLN A 493 -34.04 1.95 32.00
N TRP A 494 -33.60 1.49 30.82
CA TRP A 494 -32.28 1.81 30.32
C TRP A 494 -32.09 3.30 30.08
N ALA A 495 -33.07 4.00 29.48
CA ALA A 495 -33.02 5.45 29.23
C ALA A 495 -32.94 6.23 30.54
N TRP A 496 -33.60 5.80 31.58
CA TRP A 496 -33.53 6.43 32.89
C TRP A 496 -32.14 6.33 33.52
N TRP A 497 -31.53 5.13 33.53
CA TRP A 497 -30.16 4.92 34.01
C TRP A 497 -29.12 5.75 33.26
N ASN A 498 -29.36 5.99 31.97
CA ASN A 498 -28.45 6.73 31.08
C ASN A 498 -28.91 8.20 30.88
N ARG A 499 -29.82 8.69 31.69
CA ARG A 499 -30.41 10.03 31.56
C ARG A 499 -29.40 11.17 31.43
N PRO A 500 -28.30 11.25 32.19
CA PRO A 500 -27.33 12.33 32.02
C PRO A 500 -26.72 12.38 30.61
N VAL A 501 -26.32 11.24 30.09
CA VAL A 501 -25.73 11.10 28.73
C VAL A 501 -26.78 11.47 27.68
N LEU A 502 -27.99 10.93 27.77
CA LEU A 502 -29.09 11.20 26.84
C LEU A 502 -29.52 12.68 26.87
N SER A 503 -29.60 13.28 28.03
CA SER A 503 -29.98 14.70 28.20
C SER A 503 -28.94 15.65 27.62
N SER A 504 -27.65 15.34 27.77
CA SER A 504 -26.58 16.13 27.18
C SER A 504 -26.55 16.00 25.65
N LEU A 505 -26.72 14.78 25.15
CA LEU A 505 -26.80 14.48 23.69
C LEU A 505 -28.00 15.23 23.09
N ARG A 506 -29.18 15.13 23.69
CA ARG A 506 -30.40 15.84 23.27
C ARG A 506 -30.20 17.35 23.24
N ARG A 507 -29.73 17.94 24.34
CA ARG A 507 -29.51 19.40 24.45
C ARG A 507 -28.67 19.95 23.33
N ARG A 508 -27.66 19.17 22.85
CA ARG A 508 -26.67 19.63 21.89
C ARG A 508 -27.05 19.33 20.43
N LEU A 509 -27.69 18.19 20.14
CA LEU A 509 -28.06 17.80 18.79
C LEU A 509 -29.48 18.17 18.40
N LYS A 510 -30.42 18.30 19.35
CA LYS A 510 -31.82 18.58 19.01
C LYS A 510 -31.98 19.86 18.18
N PRO A 511 -31.34 21.01 18.50
CA PRO A 511 -31.46 22.21 17.65
C PRO A 511 -31.05 21.96 16.20
N ALA A 512 -29.98 21.17 15.98
CA ALA A 512 -29.53 20.84 14.63
C ALA A 512 -30.52 19.91 13.92
N VAL A 513 -31.03 18.90 14.60
CA VAL A 513 -32.03 17.98 14.05
C VAL A 513 -33.34 18.70 13.71
N ASP A 514 -33.84 19.54 14.62
CA ASP A 514 -35.09 20.33 14.40
C ASP A 514 -34.96 21.29 13.20
N ALA A 515 -33.77 21.82 12.94
CA ALA A 515 -33.53 22.67 11.79
C ALA A 515 -33.47 21.89 10.45
N VAL A 516 -33.13 20.60 10.48
CA VAL A 516 -33.03 19.75 9.29
C VAL A 516 -34.38 19.13 8.91
N LEU A 517 -35.16 18.67 9.89
CA LEU A 517 -36.40 17.92 9.64
C LEU A 517 -37.37 18.57 8.64
N PRO A 518 -37.65 19.88 8.70
CA PRO A 518 -38.56 20.53 7.73
C PRO A 518 -38.03 20.53 6.29
N ARG A 519 -36.72 20.34 6.11
CA ARG A 519 -36.03 20.41 4.78
C ARG A 519 -35.91 19.07 4.08
N LEU A 520 -36.18 17.96 4.78
CA LEU A 520 -36.04 16.62 4.22
C LEU A 520 -36.99 16.31 3.05
N GLY A 521 -38.14 16.99 2.96
CA GLY A 521 -39.07 16.88 1.86
C GLY A 521 -38.69 17.72 0.63
N GLY A 522 -37.70 18.60 0.75
CA GLY A 522 -37.29 19.53 -0.29
C GLY A 522 -36.11 19.01 -1.15
N ARG A 523 -35.52 19.96 -1.88
CA ARG A 523 -34.35 19.71 -2.74
C ARG A 523 -33.12 19.31 -1.90
N VAL A 524 -32.23 18.48 -2.49
CA VAL A 524 -30.98 18.06 -1.87
C VAL A 524 -30.07 19.27 -1.61
N ASP A 525 -29.70 19.47 -0.34
CA ASP A 525 -28.80 20.54 0.10
C ASP A 525 -27.92 20.10 1.28
N PHE A 526 -26.77 19.51 0.95
CA PHE A 526 -25.79 19.11 1.94
C PHE A 526 -25.10 20.29 2.64
N ARG A 527 -25.03 21.46 2.01
CA ARG A 527 -24.42 22.66 2.61
C ARG A 527 -25.23 23.18 3.78
N VAL A 528 -26.54 23.16 3.67
CA VAL A 528 -27.42 23.53 4.78
C VAL A 528 -27.30 22.53 5.93
N LEU A 529 -27.28 21.22 5.64
CA LEU A 529 -27.03 20.22 6.68
C LEU A 529 -25.71 20.48 7.41
N PHE A 530 -24.69 20.81 6.65
CA PHE A 530 -23.38 21.09 7.21
C PHE A 530 -23.38 22.38 8.05
N SER A 531 -23.99 23.44 7.58
CA SER A 531 -24.03 24.69 8.35
C SER A 531 -24.66 24.50 9.72
N VAL A 532 -25.73 23.70 9.79
CA VAL A 532 -26.43 23.37 11.04
C VAL A 532 -25.56 22.47 11.94
N PHE A 533 -24.89 21.45 11.35
CA PHE A 533 -23.96 20.60 12.08
C PHE A 533 -22.73 21.40 12.58
N ALA A 534 -22.18 22.27 11.73
CA ALA A 534 -21.03 23.10 12.07
C ALA A 534 -21.33 24.06 13.23
N GLU A 535 -22.51 24.64 13.28
CA GLU A 535 -22.93 25.46 14.45
C GLU A 535 -22.94 24.64 15.73
N ALA A 536 -23.44 23.41 15.69
CA ALA A 536 -23.49 22.52 16.86
C ALA A 536 -22.10 21.99 17.28
N ALA A 537 -21.20 21.74 16.34
CA ALA A 537 -19.92 21.05 16.57
C ALA A 537 -18.70 22.00 16.61
N LEU A 538 -18.73 23.04 15.77
CA LEU A 538 -17.66 24.01 15.54
C LEU A 538 -18.07 25.45 15.92
N GLY A 539 -19.23 25.66 16.56
CA GLY A 539 -19.75 26.96 16.94
C GLY A 539 -18.96 27.64 18.09
N LYS A 540 -19.62 28.40 18.95
CA LYS A 540 -18.98 29.15 20.06
C LYS A 540 -18.13 28.26 20.98
N VAL A 541 -18.54 27.01 21.18
CA VAL A 541 -17.77 25.99 21.93
C VAL A 541 -17.33 24.91 20.99
N LEU A 542 -16.04 24.81 20.73
CA LEU A 542 -15.45 23.72 19.94
C LEU A 542 -15.66 22.37 20.64
N ARG A 543 -16.16 21.39 19.88
CA ARG A 543 -16.28 20.01 20.34
C ARG A 543 -15.09 19.13 19.94
N TYR A 544 -14.08 19.73 19.36
CA TYR A 544 -12.83 19.12 18.91
C TYR A 544 -11.66 19.83 19.60
N SER A 545 -10.62 19.09 19.87
CA SER A 545 -9.31 19.69 20.20
C SER A 545 -8.71 20.33 18.94
N ILE A 546 -7.82 21.29 19.11
CA ILE A 546 -7.12 21.92 17.98
C ILE A 546 -6.34 20.87 17.17
N HIS A 547 -5.75 19.85 17.80
CA HIS A 547 -5.11 18.72 17.13
C HIS A 547 -6.07 17.87 16.27
N GLU A 548 -7.32 17.69 16.70
CA GLU A 548 -8.30 16.99 15.86
C GLU A 548 -8.72 17.82 14.63
N LEU A 549 -8.74 19.16 14.77
CA LEU A 549 -9.10 20.07 13.68
C LEU A 549 -7.93 20.33 12.73
N VAL A 550 -6.71 20.42 13.24
CA VAL A 550 -5.50 20.72 12.49
C VAL A 550 -4.47 19.61 12.77
N PRO A 551 -4.46 18.55 11.98
CA PRO A 551 -3.50 17.46 12.16
C PRO A 551 -2.02 17.92 12.09
N GLU A 552 -1.75 18.95 11.30
CA GLU A 552 -0.42 19.58 11.11
C GLU A 552 -0.18 20.76 12.07
N LYS A 553 -0.84 20.78 13.25
CA LYS A 553 -0.81 21.89 14.21
C LYS A 553 0.60 22.41 14.46
N ARG A 554 1.53 21.50 14.80
CA ARG A 554 2.91 21.88 15.14
C ARG A 554 3.62 22.58 13.99
N ALA A 555 3.54 22.03 12.77
CA ALA A 555 4.18 22.62 11.60
C ALA A 555 3.60 24.02 11.26
N MET A 556 2.29 24.20 11.47
CA MET A 556 1.66 25.52 11.29
C MET A 556 2.06 26.52 12.37
N GLU A 557 2.19 26.09 13.63
CA GLU A 557 2.63 26.93 14.75
C GLU A 557 4.10 27.35 14.63
N GLU A 558 4.96 26.44 14.17
CA GLU A 558 6.36 26.76 13.84
C GLU A 558 6.45 27.78 12.68
N GLU A 559 5.62 27.65 11.64
CA GLU A 559 5.57 28.62 10.52
C GLU A 559 5.04 29.99 10.97
N LEU A 560 4.04 30.01 11.84
CA LEU A 560 3.42 31.24 12.34
C LEU A 560 4.21 31.88 13.50
N HIS A 561 5.17 31.16 14.09
CA HIS A 561 5.89 31.53 15.31
C HIS A 561 4.96 31.86 16.51
N ARG A 562 3.77 31.23 16.55
CA ARG A 562 2.81 31.33 17.63
C ARG A 562 1.82 30.18 17.63
N GLU A 563 1.11 29.97 18.73
CA GLU A 563 0.03 28.99 18.80
C GLU A 563 -1.15 29.32 17.89
N LEU A 564 -1.81 28.27 17.40
CA LEU A 564 -3.03 28.39 16.60
C LEU A 564 -4.23 28.73 17.48
N THR A 565 -5.01 29.70 17.03
CA THR A 565 -6.28 30.08 17.66
C THR A 565 -7.41 29.08 17.30
N ALA A 566 -8.45 29.06 18.15
CA ALA A 566 -9.64 28.26 17.87
C ALA A 566 -10.35 28.65 16.56
N ASP A 567 -10.30 29.93 16.19
CA ASP A 567 -10.94 30.42 14.95
C ASP A 567 -10.15 30.01 13.72
N GLU A 568 -8.82 29.99 13.80
CA GLU A 568 -7.96 29.48 12.71
C GLU A 568 -8.16 27.97 12.52
N ALA A 569 -8.23 27.21 13.62
CA ALA A 569 -8.51 25.78 13.56
C ALA A 569 -9.92 25.48 12.98
N ARG A 570 -10.92 26.28 13.33
CA ARG A 570 -12.27 26.21 12.76
C ARG A 570 -12.26 26.51 11.26
N LEU A 571 -11.59 27.58 10.84
CA LEU A 571 -11.47 27.94 9.43
C LEU A 571 -10.76 26.86 8.61
N TYR A 572 -9.71 26.25 9.20
CA TYR A 572 -9.03 25.12 8.59
C TYR A 572 -10.01 23.95 8.34
N ALA A 573 -10.77 23.56 9.36
CA ALA A 573 -11.75 22.48 9.24
C ALA A 573 -12.80 22.76 8.15
N LEU A 574 -13.37 23.95 8.12
CA LEU A 574 -14.35 24.36 7.11
C LEU A 574 -13.77 24.26 5.67
N ARG A 575 -12.55 24.77 5.48
CA ARG A 575 -11.86 24.72 4.19
C ARG A 575 -11.52 23.30 3.75
N ARG A 576 -11.11 22.43 4.69
CA ARG A 576 -10.79 21.03 4.39
C ARG A 576 -12.02 20.25 3.92
N MET A 577 -13.19 20.55 4.45
CA MET A 577 -14.44 19.88 4.07
C MET A 577 -15.06 20.42 2.76
N GLU A 578 -14.60 21.54 2.25
CA GLU A 578 -15.16 22.18 1.03
C GLU A 578 -15.06 21.28 -0.22
N ILE A 579 -14.06 20.42 -0.30
CA ILE A 579 -13.94 19.46 -1.41
C ILE A 579 -15.15 18.52 -1.50
N PHE A 580 -15.62 18.03 -0.34
CA PHE A 580 -16.80 17.18 -0.29
C PHE A 580 -18.05 17.92 -0.78
N PHE A 581 -18.23 19.19 -0.37
CA PHE A 581 -19.40 19.96 -0.80
C PHE A 581 -19.37 20.26 -2.30
N ARG A 582 -18.22 20.52 -2.88
CA ARG A 582 -18.11 20.64 -4.35
C ARG A 582 -18.48 19.34 -5.06
N TYR A 583 -18.04 18.21 -4.55
CA TYR A 583 -18.41 16.91 -5.11
C TYR A 583 -19.93 16.68 -5.06
N VAL A 584 -20.56 16.83 -3.89
CA VAL A 584 -22.00 16.61 -3.77
C VAL A 584 -22.83 17.64 -4.55
N ASP A 585 -22.37 18.87 -4.66
CA ASP A 585 -23.03 19.91 -5.48
C ASP A 585 -23.04 19.51 -6.97
N VAL A 586 -21.97 18.90 -7.48
CA VAL A 586 -21.91 18.41 -8.88
C VAL A 586 -22.76 17.17 -9.08
N ILE A 587 -22.60 16.16 -8.22
CA ILE A 587 -23.30 14.87 -8.36
C ILE A 587 -24.80 15.02 -8.19
N TYR A 588 -25.25 15.86 -7.25
CA TYR A 588 -26.68 16.08 -6.97
C TYR A 588 -27.27 17.36 -7.60
N ALA A 589 -26.54 17.99 -8.54
CA ALA A 589 -27.00 19.23 -9.20
C ALA A 589 -28.38 19.12 -9.88
N LYS A 590 -28.66 17.95 -10.44
CA LYS A 590 -29.90 17.63 -11.17
C LYS A 590 -30.78 16.60 -10.46
N GLU A 591 -30.56 16.41 -9.16
CA GLU A 591 -31.29 15.41 -8.38
C GLU A 591 -32.74 15.86 -8.13
N GLU A 592 -33.69 15.03 -8.52
CA GLU A 592 -35.11 15.27 -8.37
C GLU A 592 -35.76 14.51 -7.20
N ARG A 593 -35.07 13.47 -6.68
CA ARG A 593 -35.57 12.75 -5.52
C ARG A 593 -35.61 13.64 -4.29
N PRO A 594 -36.62 13.46 -3.40
CA PRO A 594 -36.66 14.15 -2.12
C PRO A 594 -35.36 13.89 -1.32
N PHE A 595 -34.90 14.89 -0.58
CA PHE A 595 -33.64 14.80 0.17
C PHE A 595 -33.61 13.62 1.16
N ALA A 596 -34.75 13.33 1.81
CA ALA A 596 -34.87 12.16 2.69
C ALA A 596 -34.59 10.85 1.95
N GLN A 597 -35.04 10.70 0.70
CA GLN A 597 -34.80 9.52 -0.10
C GLN A 597 -33.31 9.40 -0.46
N VAL A 598 -32.68 10.50 -0.89
CA VAL A 598 -31.24 10.53 -1.18
C VAL A 598 -30.42 10.18 0.06
N LEU A 599 -30.76 10.70 1.24
CA LEU A 599 -30.07 10.36 2.49
C LEU A 599 -30.23 8.88 2.86
N SER A 600 -31.39 8.30 2.59
CA SER A 600 -31.67 6.88 2.85
C SER A 600 -30.91 5.95 1.90
N GLU A 601 -30.92 6.24 0.61
CA GLU A 601 -30.36 5.38 -0.43
C GLU A 601 -28.84 5.59 -0.63
N ASP A 602 -28.39 6.84 -0.61
CA ASP A 602 -27.02 7.23 -0.93
C ASP A 602 -26.17 7.54 0.32
N GLY A 603 -26.77 7.77 1.48
CA GLY A 603 -26.04 8.12 2.72
C GLY A 603 -24.96 7.09 3.11
N GLN A 604 -25.23 5.79 2.92
CA GLN A 604 -24.24 4.74 3.13
C GLN A 604 -23.16 4.72 2.04
N LYS A 605 -23.48 5.10 0.80
CA LYS A 605 -22.50 5.22 -0.29
C LYS A 605 -21.55 6.39 0.00
N LEU A 606 -22.11 7.53 0.40
CA LEU A 606 -21.33 8.72 0.77
C LEU A 606 -20.34 8.43 1.92
N SER A 607 -20.73 7.63 2.91
CA SER A 607 -19.85 7.26 4.02
C SER A 607 -18.71 6.29 3.63
N LYS A 608 -18.77 5.69 2.44
CA LYS A 608 -17.75 4.77 1.91
C LYS A 608 -16.82 5.41 0.88
N LEU A 609 -17.06 6.67 0.52
CA LEU A 609 -16.19 7.42 -0.38
C LEU A 609 -14.79 7.59 0.25
N LYS A 610 -13.80 7.75 -0.60
CA LYS A 610 -12.47 8.21 -0.24
C LYS A 610 -12.25 9.61 -0.80
N GLU A 611 -11.40 10.39 -0.16
CA GLU A 611 -11.06 11.75 -0.64
C GLU A 611 -10.66 11.74 -2.12
N ALA A 612 -10.04 10.66 -2.54
CA ALA A 612 -9.69 10.42 -3.93
C ALA A 612 -10.89 10.38 -4.88
N ASP A 613 -12.06 10.00 -4.42
CA ASP A 613 -13.28 9.90 -5.23
C ASP A 613 -13.97 11.26 -5.43
N LEU A 614 -13.57 12.25 -4.64
CA LEU A 614 -14.17 13.60 -4.64
C LEU A 614 -13.67 14.51 -5.77
N LEU A 615 -12.74 14.06 -6.60
CA LEU A 615 -12.24 14.84 -7.72
C LEU A 615 -13.27 14.83 -8.85
N VAL A 616 -13.83 15.99 -9.13
CA VAL A 616 -14.87 16.19 -10.16
C VAL A 616 -14.31 16.61 -11.53
N GLY A 617 -12.98 16.71 -11.66
CA GLY A 617 -12.30 16.92 -12.94
C GLY A 617 -12.06 18.39 -13.32
N ASP A 618 -12.52 19.34 -12.51
CA ASP A 618 -12.28 20.78 -12.73
C ASP A 618 -11.15 21.37 -11.87
N GLU A 619 -10.45 20.51 -11.14
CA GLU A 619 -9.31 20.92 -10.32
C GLU A 619 -8.11 21.25 -11.18
N LYS A 620 -7.58 22.48 -10.98
CA LYS A 620 -6.37 22.92 -11.68
C LYS A 620 -5.10 22.37 -11.05
N ILE A 621 -5.07 22.16 -9.73
CA ILE A 621 -3.90 21.67 -9.00
C ILE A 621 -4.31 20.53 -8.07
N VAL A 622 -3.65 19.38 -8.24
CA VAL A 622 -3.81 18.21 -7.36
C VAL A 622 -2.50 17.96 -6.63
N ILE A 623 -2.53 17.89 -5.31
CA ILE A 623 -1.36 17.56 -4.48
C ILE A 623 -1.59 16.20 -3.85
N SER A 624 -0.66 15.26 -4.09
CA SER A 624 -0.83 13.88 -3.64
C SER A 624 0.51 13.20 -3.35
N THR A 625 0.48 12.21 -2.48
CA THR A 625 1.57 11.24 -2.46
C THR A 625 1.47 10.33 -3.68
N VAL A 626 2.63 9.84 -4.15
CA VAL A 626 2.70 8.94 -5.32
C VAL A 626 1.80 7.70 -5.12
N HIS A 627 1.80 7.12 -3.92
CA HIS A 627 0.97 5.94 -3.60
C HIS A 627 -0.53 6.21 -3.83
N LYS A 628 -1.03 7.37 -3.42
CA LYS A 628 -2.44 7.74 -3.61
C LYS A 628 -2.76 8.21 -5.04
N ALA A 629 -1.75 8.61 -5.79
CA ALA A 629 -1.87 8.98 -7.20
C ALA A 629 -1.83 7.74 -8.13
N LYS A 630 -1.50 6.55 -7.64
CA LYS A 630 -1.52 5.32 -8.45
C LYS A 630 -2.91 5.10 -9.04
N GLY A 631 -2.99 4.71 -10.31
CA GLY A 631 -4.25 4.59 -11.06
C GLY A 631 -4.78 5.90 -11.66
N ARG A 632 -4.25 7.07 -11.29
CA ARG A 632 -4.65 8.37 -11.83
C ARG A 632 -3.73 8.84 -12.94
N GLN A 633 -4.15 9.91 -13.64
CA GLN A 633 -3.36 10.53 -14.70
C GLN A 633 -3.67 12.03 -14.77
N PHE A 634 -2.65 12.82 -15.09
CA PHE A 634 -2.70 14.27 -15.11
C PHE A 634 -2.04 14.80 -16.37
N ASP A 635 -2.46 15.96 -16.81
CA ASP A 635 -1.89 16.58 -17.99
C ASP A 635 -0.43 16.97 -17.77
N ALA A 636 -0.14 17.58 -16.62
CA ALA A 636 1.21 17.86 -16.15
C ALA A 636 1.49 17.27 -14.76
N VAL A 637 2.72 16.84 -14.54
CA VAL A 637 3.19 16.35 -13.23
C VAL A 637 4.46 17.07 -12.83
N VAL A 638 4.50 17.57 -11.60
CA VAL A 638 5.67 18.17 -10.96
C VAL A 638 6.08 17.28 -9.78
N ILE A 639 7.34 16.87 -9.74
CA ILE A 639 7.88 16.00 -8.70
C ILE A 639 9.02 16.74 -7.99
N PRO A 640 8.75 17.41 -6.86
CA PRO A 640 9.80 17.97 -5.99
C PRO A 640 10.61 16.85 -5.34
N GLY A 641 11.88 17.10 -5.02
CA GLY A 641 12.74 16.13 -4.36
C GLY A 641 12.93 14.81 -5.14
N ALA A 642 12.87 14.85 -6.47
CA ALA A 642 12.95 13.65 -7.31
C ALA A 642 14.25 12.84 -7.05
N GLY A 643 15.36 13.52 -6.72
CA GLY A 643 16.63 12.89 -6.34
C GLY A 643 16.49 12.05 -5.08
N GLU A 644 15.99 12.64 -4.02
CA GLU A 644 15.77 11.99 -2.72
C GLU A 644 14.72 10.89 -2.82
N MET A 645 13.68 11.11 -3.62
CA MET A 645 12.64 10.11 -3.88
C MET A 645 13.24 8.83 -4.50
N SER A 646 14.20 8.95 -5.43
CA SER A 646 14.84 7.81 -6.11
C SER A 646 15.85 7.05 -5.24
N GLU A 647 16.44 7.73 -4.26
CA GLU A 647 17.43 7.13 -3.37
C GLU A 647 16.80 6.41 -2.18
N GLY A 648 15.59 6.82 -1.81
CA GLY A 648 14.93 6.34 -0.61
C GLY A 648 15.48 6.98 0.66
N GLY A 649 14.74 6.92 1.76
CA GLY A 649 15.22 7.33 3.08
C GLY A 649 16.12 6.26 3.71
N PRO A 650 16.71 6.55 4.87
CA PRO A 650 17.50 5.57 5.62
C PRO A 650 16.72 4.27 5.83
N GLY A 651 17.28 3.15 5.38
CA GLY A 651 16.66 1.83 5.51
C GLY A 651 15.56 1.49 4.49
N ALA A 652 15.25 2.36 3.54
CA ALA A 652 14.30 2.06 2.47
C ALA A 652 14.92 1.16 1.39
N ASP A 653 14.08 0.32 0.78
CA ASP A 653 14.48 -0.45 -0.40
C ASP A 653 14.65 0.51 -1.60
N ARG A 654 15.88 0.60 -2.10
CA ARG A 654 16.21 1.47 -3.22
C ARG A 654 15.47 1.09 -4.49
N ASP A 655 15.27 -0.20 -4.74
CA ASP A 655 14.55 -0.67 -5.92
C ASP A 655 13.05 -0.27 -5.86
N GLU A 656 12.44 -0.26 -4.66
CA GLU A 656 11.09 0.28 -4.48
C GLU A 656 11.05 1.80 -4.63
N ALA A 657 12.02 2.52 -4.11
CA ALA A 657 12.13 3.97 -4.27
C ALA A 657 12.24 4.38 -5.76
N GLN A 658 13.00 3.62 -6.53
CA GLN A 658 13.12 3.83 -7.97
C GLN A 658 11.81 3.52 -8.71
N ARG A 659 11.09 2.44 -8.34
CA ARG A 659 9.76 2.16 -8.88
C ARG A 659 8.75 3.23 -8.51
N LEU A 660 8.85 3.78 -7.29
CA LEU A 660 7.98 4.88 -6.86
C LEU A 660 8.12 6.10 -7.76
N LEU A 661 9.37 6.48 -8.10
CA LEU A 661 9.62 7.57 -9.03
C LEU A 661 9.10 7.24 -10.45
N TYR A 662 9.28 6.01 -10.93
CA TYR A 662 8.69 5.57 -12.21
C TYR A 662 7.17 5.71 -12.24
N VAL A 663 6.50 5.26 -11.17
CA VAL A 663 5.05 5.42 -11.04
C VAL A 663 4.67 6.89 -11.07
N ALA A 664 5.38 7.76 -10.35
CA ALA A 664 5.12 9.20 -10.35
C ALA A 664 5.25 9.81 -11.76
N MET A 665 6.34 9.53 -12.47
CA MET A 665 6.57 10.01 -13.84
C MET A 665 5.49 9.50 -14.80
N SER A 666 5.08 8.24 -14.68
CA SER A 666 4.06 7.63 -15.56
C SER A 666 2.64 8.18 -15.35
N ARG A 667 2.43 9.05 -14.37
CA ARG A 667 1.13 9.75 -14.18
C ARG A 667 0.94 10.91 -15.15
N ALA A 668 2.01 11.44 -15.74
CA ALA A 668 1.95 12.51 -16.71
C ALA A 668 1.38 12.03 -18.07
N LYS A 669 0.60 12.90 -18.73
CA LYS A 669 0.15 12.72 -20.13
C LYS A 669 1.03 13.48 -21.09
N ARG A 670 1.34 14.76 -20.80
CA ARG A 670 2.07 15.67 -21.70
C ARG A 670 3.32 16.28 -21.07
N HIS A 671 3.23 16.77 -19.83
CA HIS A 671 4.30 17.58 -19.22
C HIS A 671 4.80 16.91 -17.95
N LEU A 672 6.13 16.79 -17.82
CA LEU A 672 6.79 16.24 -16.66
C LEU A 672 7.90 17.18 -16.19
N THR A 673 7.89 17.53 -14.90
CA THR A 673 8.95 18.30 -14.26
C THR A 673 9.52 17.53 -13.09
N LEU A 674 10.83 17.28 -13.10
CA LEU A 674 11.58 16.67 -12.01
C LEU A 674 12.48 17.74 -11.39
N LEU A 675 12.31 17.99 -10.09
CA LEU A 675 13.07 18.99 -9.33
C LEU A 675 13.99 18.31 -8.31
N GLY A 676 15.10 18.95 -7.95
CA GLY A 676 16.07 18.36 -7.02
C GLY A 676 16.84 17.18 -7.61
N CYS A 677 17.04 17.15 -8.92
CA CYS A 677 17.76 16.08 -9.57
C CYS A 677 19.26 16.21 -9.27
N GLY A 678 19.86 15.18 -8.66
CA GLY A 678 21.30 15.14 -8.36
C GLY A 678 22.18 15.21 -9.63
N MET A 679 23.46 15.54 -9.45
CA MET A 679 24.45 15.63 -10.55
C MET A 679 25.13 14.30 -10.88
N GLY A 680 24.87 13.22 -10.11
CA GLY A 680 25.56 11.94 -10.21
C GLY A 680 24.62 10.73 -10.42
N GLY A 681 25.20 9.55 -10.60
CA GLY A 681 24.48 8.29 -10.68
C GLY A 681 23.41 8.23 -11.76
N ILE A 682 22.19 7.86 -11.38
CA ILE A 682 20.99 7.77 -12.25
C ILE A 682 20.75 9.07 -13.03
N TRP A 683 20.91 10.22 -12.35
CA TRP A 683 20.63 11.53 -12.91
C TRP A 683 21.63 11.93 -13.98
N ARG A 684 22.88 11.45 -13.91
CA ARG A 684 23.86 11.70 -14.96
C ARG A 684 23.43 11.02 -16.27
N GLY A 685 23.02 9.75 -16.22
CA GLY A 685 22.53 9.02 -17.40
C GLY A 685 21.25 9.61 -17.97
N LEU A 686 20.28 9.95 -17.14
CA LEU A 686 19.07 10.65 -17.56
C LEU A 686 19.39 12.05 -18.07
N GLY A 687 20.23 12.82 -17.36
CA GLY A 687 20.66 14.16 -17.78
C GLY A 687 21.49 14.17 -19.07
N GLU A 688 22.23 13.14 -19.36
CA GLU A 688 22.90 12.96 -20.67
C GLU A 688 21.87 12.69 -21.78
N CYS A 689 20.83 11.91 -21.52
CA CYS A 689 19.70 11.75 -22.44
C CYS A 689 18.98 13.07 -22.70
N PHE A 690 18.77 13.88 -21.66
CA PHE A 690 18.10 15.17 -21.79
C PHE A 690 18.99 16.25 -22.43
N ARG A 691 20.32 16.24 -22.18
CA ARG A 691 21.27 17.20 -22.77
C ARG A 691 21.65 16.87 -24.20
N ALA A 692 21.72 15.59 -24.52
CA ALA A 692 21.95 15.14 -25.91
C ALA A 692 20.70 15.32 -26.80
N GLY A 693 19.61 15.82 -26.16
CA GLY A 693 18.31 15.89 -26.76
C GLY A 693 17.58 14.54 -26.73
N TYR A 694 16.30 14.63 -26.76
CA TYR A 694 15.39 13.57 -27.06
C TYR A 694 15.77 12.97 -28.43
N SER A 695 15.91 11.63 -28.52
CA SER A 695 16.33 10.98 -29.77
C SER A 695 15.28 11.15 -30.86
N GLY A 696 14.04 11.38 -30.46
CA GLY A 696 12.91 11.49 -31.38
C GLY A 696 12.57 10.18 -32.06
N TYR A 697 13.01 9.06 -31.49
CA TYR A 697 12.89 7.73 -32.09
C TYR A 697 11.48 7.45 -32.63
N TYR A 698 10.43 7.65 -31.86
CA TYR A 698 9.06 7.38 -32.30
C TYR A 698 8.62 8.30 -33.45
N LEU A 699 9.00 9.58 -33.43
CA LEU A 699 8.65 10.54 -34.46
C LEU A 699 9.42 10.29 -35.75
N ARG A 700 10.70 9.95 -35.65
CA ARG A 700 11.57 9.58 -36.78
C ARG A 700 11.13 8.28 -37.42
N ARG A 701 10.75 7.28 -36.59
CA ARG A 701 10.18 6.01 -37.04
C ARG A 701 8.89 6.21 -37.84
N ALA A 702 8.00 7.10 -37.35
CA ALA A 702 6.77 7.45 -38.07
C ALA A 702 7.02 8.11 -39.44
N ARG A 703 8.17 8.79 -39.59
CA ARG A 703 8.60 9.40 -40.89
C ARG A 703 9.35 8.46 -41.81
N GLY A 704 9.64 7.22 -41.37
CA GLY A 704 10.42 6.26 -42.16
C GLY A 704 11.91 6.59 -42.27
N GLU A 705 12.48 7.37 -41.31
CA GLU A 705 13.91 7.71 -41.30
C GLU A 705 14.77 6.48 -40.93
N ASP A 706 16.04 6.51 -41.36
CA ASP A 706 17.02 5.50 -40.95
C ASP A 706 17.35 5.64 -39.46
N LEU A 707 17.07 4.59 -38.71
CA LEU A 707 17.22 4.49 -37.26
C LEU A 707 18.33 3.51 -36.84
N SER A 708 19.14 2.99 -37.79
CA SER A 708 20.15 1.96 -37.51
C SER A 708 21.11 2.32 -36.38
N SER A 709 21.46 3.60 -36.25
CA SER A 709 22.31 4.14 -35.16
C SER A 709 21.57 4.53 -33.89
N ASP A 710 20.23 4.51 -33.91
CA ASP A 710 19.44 4.89 -32.73
C ASP A 710 19.49 3.77 -31.68
N TRP A 711 19.74 4.13 -30.44
CA TRP A 711 19.91 3.15 -29.37
C TRP A 711 18.63 2.35 -29.05
N LEU A 712 17.44 2.96 -29.17
CA LEU A 712 16.17 2.24 -28.99
C LEU A 712 15.97 1.20 -30.08
N ASN A 713 16.32 1.54 -31.35
CA ASN A 713 16.26 0.61 -32.45
C ASN A 713 17.24 -0.56 -32.26
N GLN A 714 18.49 -0.27 -31.88
CA GLN A 714 19.46 -1.32 -31.57
C GLN A 714 18.96 -2.23 -30.46
N TRP A 715 18.39 -1.66 -29.41
CA TRP A 715 17.83 -2.43 -28.33
C TRP A 715 16.64 -3.31 -28.80
N GLU A 716 15.72 -2.75 -29.61
CA GLU A 716 14.58 -3.50 -30.18
C GLU A 716 15.01 -4.66 -31.06
N VAL A 717 16.00 -4.44 -31.93
CA VAL A 717 16.56 -5.50 -32.77
C VAL A 717 17.18 -6.64 -31.96
N LEU A 718 17.92 -6.31 -30.91
CA LEU A 718 18.51 -7.31 -30.01
C LEU A 718 17.43 -8.03 -29.17
N ALA A 719 16.42 -7.33 -28.69
CA ALA A 719 15.32 -7.92 -27.94
C ALA A 719 14.54 -8.91 -28.80
N LYS A 720 14.24 -8.54 -30.06
CA LYS A 720 13.58 -9.42 -31.01
C LYS A 720 14.45 -10.63 -31.35
N ALA A 721 15.75 -10.43 -31.64
CA ALA A 721 16.68 -11.52 -31.93
C ALA A 721 16.75 -12.51 -30.74
N LYS A 722 16.82 -12.00 -29.52
CA LYS A 722 16.79 -12.83 -28.30
C LYS A 722 15.49 -13.64 -28.19
N ALA A 723 14.33 -13.04 -28.44
CA ALA A 723 13.03 -13.73 -28.40
C ALA A 723 12.94 -14.83 -29.45
N GLU A 724 13.54 -14.61 -30.65
CA GLU A 724 13.60 -15.57 -31.76
C GLU A 724 14.72 -16.61 -31.60
N GLY A 725 15.48 -16.60 -30.53
CA GLY A 725 16.58 -17.53 -30.28
C GLY A 725 17.79 -17.29 -31.20
N ARG A 726 17.98 -16.07 -31.73
CA ARG A 726 19.04 -15.71 -32.66
C ARG A 726 20.10 -14.82 -32.01
N CYS A 727 21.32 -14.89 -32.49
CA CYS A 727 22.44 -14.04 -32.05
C CYS A 727 23.11 -13.36 -33.26
N PRO A 728 22.62 -12.20 -33.71
CA PRO A 728 23.20 -11.44 -34.79
C PRO A 728 24.51 -10.76 -34.36
N MET A 729 25.65 -11.40 -34.59
CA MET A 729 26.94 -11.01 -34.02
C MET A 729 27.38 -9.60 -34.37
N GLU A 730 27.14 -9.13 -35.61
CA GLU A 730 27.47 -7.75 -36.00
C GLU A 730 26.78 -6.71 -35.09
N VAL A 731 25.48 -6.93 -34.81
CA VAL A 731 24.70 -6.04 -33.95
C VAL A 731 25.13 -6.19 -32.48
N VAL A 732 25.41 -7.43 -32.06
CA VAL A 732 25.86 -7.71 -30.67
C VAL A 732 27.23 -7.05 -30.41
N GLU A 733 28.18 -7.16 -31.32
CA GLU A 733 29.52 -6.53 -31.16
C GLU A 733 29.45 -5.02 -31.12
N SER A 734 28.72 -4.41 -32.06
CA SER A 734 28.45 -2.98 -32.03
C SER A 734 27.78 -2.54 -30.72
N ALA A 735 26.84 -3.32 -30.23
CA ALA A 735 26.11 -3.03 -28.98
C ALA A 735 26.98 -3.20 -27.72
N LEU A 736 27.86 -4.18 -27.65
CA LEU A 736 28.81 -4.36 -26.57
C LEU A 736 29.83 -3.20 -26.46
N ALA A 737 30.15 -2.56 -27.57
CA ALA A 737 30.99 -1.37 -27.62
C ALA A 737 30.23 -0.07 -27.30
N SER A 738 28.91 -0.13 -27.16
CA SER A 738 28.06 1.03 -26.89
C SER A 738 28.31 1.61 -25.49
N LYS A 739 28.18 2.94 -25.36
CA LYS A 739 28.16 3.64 -24.07
C LYS A 739 26.76 3.62 -23.40
N ILE A 740 25.77 3.08 -24.07
CA ILE A 740 24.36 3.09 -23.62
C ILE A 740 24.03 1.78 -22.91
N GLY A 741 23.92 1.86 -21.59
CA GLY A 741 23.76 0.70 -20.71
C GLY A 741 22.67 -0.28 -21.10
N PRO A 742 21.43 0.14 -21.43
CA PRO A 742 20.37 -0.76 -21.88
C PRO A 742 20.77 -1.62 -23.10
N VAL A 743 21.47 -1.03 -24.06
CA VAL A 743 21.92 -1.70 -25.28
C VAL A 743 22.98 -2.78 -24.97
N VAL A 744 23.97 -2.42 -24.14
CA VAL A 744 25.00 -3.38 -23.70
C VAL A 744 24.37 -4.56 -22.94
N ARG A 745 23.47 -4.28 -22.03
CA ARG A 745 22.78 -5.34 -21.26
C ARG A 745 21.95 -6.26 -22.15
N MET A 746 21.27 -5.73 -23.17
CA MET A 746 20.52 -6.55 -24.10
C MET A 746 21.44 -7.41 -24.98
N ALA A 747 22.57 -6.86 -25.42
CA ALA A 747 23.58 -7.62 -26.12
C ALA A 747 24.13 -8.80 -25.29
N LEU A 748 24.47 -8.57 -24.03
CA LEU A 748 24.89 -9.63 -23.10
C LEU A 748 23.82 -10.74 -22.94
N LYS A 749 22.56 -10.38 -22.85
CA LYS A 749 21.44 -11.34 -22.77
C LYS A 749 21.26 -12.12 -24.10
N THR A 750 21.47 -11.47 -25.21
CA THR A 750 21.35 -12.09 -26.57
C THR A 750 22.46 -13.12 -26.84
N LEU A 751 23.63 -12.97 -26.23
CA LEU A 751 24.73 -13.93 -26.32
C LEU A 751 24.37 -15.35 -25.82
N ARG A 752 23.26 -15.53 -25.06
CA ARG A 752 22.78 -16.87 -24.71
C ARG A 752 22.51 -17.76 -25.94
N HIS A 753 22.19 -17.14 -27.04
CA HIS A 753 21.89 -17.83 -28.32
C HIS A 753 23.10 -17.86 -29.25
N HIS A 754 24.33 -17.60 -28.73
CA HIS A 754 25.55 -17.69 -29.49
C HIS A 754 25.84 -19.13 -29.87
N PRO A 755 26.29 -19.40 -31.12
CA PRO A 755 26.61 -20.76 -31.56
C PRO A 755 27.71 -21.45 -30.73
N SER A 756 28.70 -20.67 -30.30
CA SER A 756 29.79 -21.15 -29.42
C SER A 756 29.54 -20.72 -28.00
N ARG A 757 29.34 -21.71 -27.11
CA ARG A 757 29.10 -21.47 -25.68
C ARG A 757 30.33 -20.90 -24.95
N ASP A 758 31.54 -21.32 -25.38
CA ASP A 758 32.80 -20.84 -24.79
C ASP A 758 33.08 -19.37 -25.16
N GLU A 759 32.76 -18.92 -26.37
CA GLU A 759 32.89 -17.52 -26.75
C GLU A 759 31.88 -16.65 -25.97
N ALA A 760 30.63 -17.10 -25.84
CA ALA A 760 29.64 -16.39 -25.04
C ALA A 760 30.09 -16.27 -23.55
N ARG A 761 30.60 -17.37 -22.97
CA ARG A 761 31.17 -17.40 -21.63
C ARG A 761 32.33 -16.39 -21.49
N GLY A 762 33.30 -16.42 -22.41
CA GLY A 762 34.44 -15.49 -22.38
C GLY A 762 34.01 -14.03 -22.38
N ARG A 763 32.99 -13.67 -23.17
CA ARG A 763 32.44 -12.31 -23.22
C ARG A 763 31.71 -11.94 -21.91
N TRP A 764 30.92 -12.85 -21.34
CA TRP A 764 30.28 -12.60 -20.02
C TRP A 764 31.31 -12.40 -18.90
N LEU A 765 32.37 -13.19 -18.87
CA LEU A 765 33.47 -13.05 -17.92
C LEU A 765 34.19 -11.71 -18.02
N ALA A 766 34.39 -11.21 -19.24
CA ALA A 766 34.97 -9.88 -19.47
C ALA A 766 34.12 -8.75 -18.84
N PHE A 767 32.82 -8.87 -18.85
CA PHE A 767 31.90 -7.87 -18.29
C PHE A 767 31.54 -8.12 -16.81
N ALA A 768 31.86 -9.27 -16.23
CA ALA A 768 31.51 -9.63 -14.85
C ALA A 768 32.22 -8.75 -13.80
N LYS A 769 33.32 -8.09 -14.13
CA LYS A 769 34.09 -7.20 -13.21
C LYS A 769 33.84 -5.71 -13.45
N GLY A 770 32.89 -5.34 -14.28
CA GLY A 770 32.66 -3.96 -14.70
C GLY A 770 31.26 -3.42 -14.36
N ASP A 771 30.85 -2.40 -15.08
CA ASP A 771 29.57 -1.71 -14.88
C ASP A 771 28.33 -2.58 -15.15
N TYR A 772 28.53 -3.69 -15.85
CA TYR A 772 27.45 -4.61 -16.23
C TYR A 772 27.56 -5.98 -15.53
N ALA A 773 28.27 -6.04 -14.39
CA ALA A 773 28.53 -7.26 -13.64
C ALA A 773 27.24 -8.02 -13.31
N GLU A 774 26.23 -7.35 -12.78
CA GLU A 774 24.91 -7.93 -12.49
C GLU A 774 24.34 -8.70 -13.70
N THR A 775 24.34 -8.08 -14.87
CA THR A 775 23.78 -8.69 -16.09
C THR A 775 24.63 -9.86 -16.60
N ALA A 776 25.95 -9.72 -16.60
CA ALA A 776 26.87 -10.76 -17.03
C ALA A 776 26.80 -12.00 -16.11
N ILE A 777 26.78 -11.80 -14.79
CA ILE A 777 26.62 -12.87 -13.79
C ILE A 777 25.27 -13.57 -13.94
N GLY A 778 24.18 -12.82 -14.14
CA GLY A 778 22.86 -13.38 -14.40
C GLY A 778 22.80 -14.20 -15.69
N CYS A 779 23.58 -13.83 -16.72
CA CYS A 779 23.70 -14.64 -17.96
C CYS A 779 24.47 -15.95 -17.72
N LEU A 780 25.56 -15.91 -16.93
CA LEU A 780 26.31 -17.11 -16.52
C LEU A 780 25.42 -18.07 -15.71
N GLN A 781 24.63 -17.55 -14.78
CA GLN A 781 23.65 -18.31 -14.00
C GLN A 781 22.62 -19.00 -14.90
N ASN A 782 21.98 -18.25 -15.78
CA ASN A 782 20.96 -18.76 -16.71
C ASN A 782 21.52 -19.77 -17.73
N ALA A 783 22.81 -19.71 -18.02
CA ALA A 783 23.51 -20.66 -18.87
C ALA A 783 24.03 -21.87 -18.10
N CYS A 784 23.81 -21.93 -16.79
CA CYS A 784 24.30 -23.00 -15.88
C CYS A 784 25.82 -23.23 -16.00
N VAL A 785 26.61 -22.15 -16.02
CA VAL A 785 28.08 -22.20 -16.11
C VAL A 785 28.68 -22.10 -14.71
N TYR A 786 29.18 -23.21 -14.15
CA TYR A 786 29.69 -23.32 -12.77
C TYR A 786 31.07 -23.99 -12.70
N ASP A 787 31.97 -23.70 -13.67
CA ASP A 787 33.37 -24.15 -13.57
C ASP A 787 34.14 -23.29 -12.56
N SER A 788 35.30 -23.83 -12.08
CA SER A 788 36.11 -23.18 -11.04
C SER A 788 36.58 -21.78 -11.40
N GLU A 789 36.93 -21.55 -12.67
CA GLU A 789 37.36 -20.23 -13.16
C GLU A 789 36.22 -19.21 -13.09
N THR A 790 35.01 -19.62 -13.50
CA THR A 790 33.82 -18.79 -13.49
C THR A 790 33.38 -18.46 -12.05
N ILE A 791 33.36 -19.48 -11.15
CA ILE A 791 33.04 -19.27 -9.75
C ILE A 791 34.02 -18.28 -9.10
N GLU A 792 35.31 -18.41 -9.32
CA GLU A 792 36.31 -17.50 -8.74
C GLU A 792 36.23 -16.10 -9.35
N CYS A 793 35.95 -15.98 -10.66
CA CYS A 793 35.73 -14.70 -11.32
C CYS A 793 34.53 -13.94 -10.70
N VAL A 794 33.37 -14.61 -10.54
CA VAL A 794 32.17 -14.03 -9.92
C VAL A 794 32.41 -13.67 -8.46
N ARG A 795 33.16 -14.51 -7.73
CA ARG A 795 33.56 -14.27 -6.34
C ARG A 795 34.42 -13.02 -6.20
N GLN A 796 35.41 -12.87 -7.08
CA GLN A 796 36.27 -11.68 -7.13
C GLN A 796 35.48 -10.43 -7.53
N ALA A 797 34.57 -10.53 -8.46
CA ALA A 797 33.69 -9.43 -8.86
C ALA A 797 32.84 -8.94 -7.68
N ALA A 798 32.25 -9.86 -6.91
CA ALA A 798 31.48 -9.52 -5.71
C ALA A 798 32.35 -8.85 -4.62
N ARG A 799 33.58 -9.31 -4.40
CA ARG A 799 34.50 -8.71 -3.41
C ARG A 799 34.96 -7.30 -3.80
N THR A 800 35.07 -6.99 -5.07
CA THR A 800 35.56 -5.69 -5.55
C THR A 800 34.45 -4.69 -5.82
N SER A 801 33.22 -5.14 -6.04
CA SER A 801 32.09 -4.25 -6.31
C SER A 801 31.62 -3.52 -5.06
N ARG A 802 31.18 -2.27 -5.24
CA ARG A 802 30.46 -1.49 -4.22
C ARG A 802 28.94 -1.47 -4.45
N LYS A 803 28.47 -2.08 -5.54
CA LYS A 803 27.07 -2.05 -5.98
C LYS A 803 26.33 -3.24 -5.37
N GLU A 804 25.26 -2.99 -4.64
CA GLU A 804 24.45 -4.02 -3.99
C GLU A 804 23.82 -5.02 -4.99
N ARG A 805 23.48 -4.56 -6.19
CA ARG A 805 22.94 -5.41 -7.26
C ARG A 805 23.92 -6.47 -7.74
N ASP A 806 25.20 -6.10 -7.85
CA ASP A 806 26.25 -7.05 -8.23
C ASP A 806 26.43 -8.13 -7.15
N HIS A 807 26.35 -7.73 -5.87
CA HIS A 807 26.36 -8.68 -4.75
C HIS A 807 25.17 -9.62 -4.77
N ARG A 808 23.97 -9.10 -5.04
CA ARG A 808 22.74 -9.90 -5.15
C ARG A 808 22.86 -10.91 -6.31
N ALA A 809 23.29 -10.46 -7.48
CA ALA A 809 23.48 -11.34 -8.63
C ALA A 809 24.52 -12.46 -8.35
N ALA A 810 25.63 -12.12 -7.69
CA ALA A 810 26.64 -13.08 -7.30
C ALA A 810 26.11 -14.12 -6.29
N LEU A 811 25.39 -13.66 -5.25
CA LEU A 811 24.79 -14.56 -4.27
C LEU A 811 23.77 -15.52 -4.90
N GLU A 812 22.89 -15.01 -5.77
CA GLU A 812 21.91 -15.85 -6.49
C GLU A 812 22.58 -16.83 -7.45
N TYR A 813 23.65 -16.42 -8.13
CA TYR A 813 24.48 -17.32 -8.94
C TYR A 813 25.05 -18.49 -8.10
N PHE A 814 25.66 -18.20 -6.94
CA PHE A 814 26.22 -19.24 -6.08
C PHE A 814 25.14 -20.15 -5.48
N LYS A 815 24.00 -19.62 -5.06
CA LYS A 815 22.86 -20.41 -4.58
C LYS A 815 22.33 -21.37 -5.65
N SER A 816 22.14 -20.86 -6.86
CA SER A 816 21.67 -21.68 -7.98
C SER A 816 22.67 -22.77 -8.37
N GLY A 817 23.97 -22.45 -8.40
CA GLY A 817 25.03 -23.41 -8.64
C GLY A 817 25.13 -24.48 -7.55
N HIS A 818 24.96 -24.09 -6.29
CA HIS A 818 24.97 -25.01 -5.15
C HIS A 818 23.88 -26.10 -5.26
N LEU A 819 22.74 -25.76 -5.80
CA LEU A 819 21.63 -26.70 -6.05
C LEU A 819 21.83 -27.51 -7.35
N GLY A 820 22.45 -26.93 -8.38
CA GLY A 820 22.51 -27.48 -9.74
C GLY A 820 23.84 -28.14 -10.14
N ALA A 821 24.93 -27.96 -9.37
CA ALA A 821 26.27 -28.47 -9.69
C ALA A 821 26.89 -29.19 -8.50
N PRO A 822 26.50 -30.44 -8.23
CA PRO A 822 26.95 -31.19 -7.04
C PRO A 822 28.47 -31.37 -6.97
N GLU A 823 29.17 -31.46 -8.09
CA GLU A 823 30.63 -31.59 -8.20
C GLU A 823 31.40 -30.34 -7.76
N ARG A 824 30.72 -29.20 -7.66
CA ARG A 824 31.29 -27.89 -7.27
C ARG A 824 30.80 -27.38 -5.92
N GLN A 825 30.10 -28.20 -5.19
CA GLN A 825 29.46 -27.78 -3.92
C GLN A 825 30.42 -27.13 -2.92
N LEU A 826 31.65 -27.61 -2.77
CA LEU A 826 32.62 -27.05 -1.84
C LEU A 826 33.03 -25.62 -2.19
N GLU A 827 33.31 -25.36 -3.48
CA GLU A 827 33.69 -24.04 -3.99
C GLU A 827 32.53 -23.04 -3.86
N LEU A 828 31.32 -23.47 -4.23
CA LEU A 828 30.12 -22.65 -4.16
C LEU A 828 29.71 -22.32 -2.71
N ARG A 829 29.85 -23.25 -1.79
CA ARG A 829 29.65 -23.04 -0.35
C ARG A 829 30.64 -22.02 0.23
N ALA A 830 31.92 -22.13 -0.14
CA ALA A 830 32.93 -21.16 0.28
C ALA A 830 32.57 -19.74 -0.22
N ALA A 831 32.07 -19.62 -1.46
CA ALA A 831 31.64 -18.35 -2.04
C ALA A 831 30.37 -17.80 -1.37
N ILE A 832 29.37 -18.63 -1.04
CA ILE A 832 28.20 -18.22 -0.28
C ILE A 832 28.62 -17.77 1.14
N GLY A 833 29.58 -18.48 1.75
CA GLY A 833 30.13 -18.16 3.07
C GLY A 833 30.71 -16.74 3.17
N ASP A 834 31.24 -16.18 2.07
CA ASP A 834 31.73 -14.79 2.05
C ASP A 834 30.62 -13.79 2.35
N PHE A 835 29.35 -14.08 2.00
CA PHE A 835 28.22 -13.20 2.25
C PHE A 835 27.66 -13.26 3.68
N VAL A 836 28.05 -14.25 4.48
CA VAL A 836 27.70 -14.32 5.91
C VAL A 836 28.27 -13.13 6.68
N TYR A 837 29.34 -12.53 6.17
CA TYR A 837 29.98 -11.34 6.74
C TYR A 837 29.69 -10.04 5.95
N HIS A 838 28.72 -10.08 5.06
CA HIS A 838 28.38 -8.91 4.24
C HIS A 838 27.86 -7.74 5.08
N ARG A 839 28.12 -6.50 4.68
CA ARG A 839 27.65 -5.28 5.38
C ARG A 839 26.12 -5.18 5.46
N SER A 840 25.38 -5.70 4.46
CA SER A 840 23.92 -5.74 4.45
C SER A 840 23.40 -6.98 5.15
N GLY A 841 22.45 -6.78 6.06
CA GLY A 841 21.86 -7.87 6.82
C GLY A 841 21.03 -8.82 5.99
N THR A 842 20.40 -8.32 4.95
CA THR A 842 19.62 -9.16 4.04
C THR A 842 20.48 -10.21 3.37
N PHE A 843 21.68 -9.84 2.90
CA PHE A 843 22.61 -10.80 2.30
C PHE A 843 23.16 -11.78 3.31
N ARG A 844 23.46 -11.34 4.55
CA ARG A 844 23.90 -12.25 5.61
C ARG A 844 22.84 -13.30 5.92
N LEU A 845 21.59 -12.87 6.05
CA LEU A 845 20.47 -13.76 6.33
C LEU A 845 20.22 -14.75 5.18
N ASP A 846 20.20 -14.28 3.94
CA ASP A 846 20.00 -15.15 2.77
C ASP A 846 21.11 -16.18 2.60
N ALA A 847 22.37 -15.77 2.80
CA ALA A 847 23.52 -16.66 2.75
C ALA A 847 23.47 -17.71 3.86
N ALA A 848 23.20 -17.29 5.09
CA ALA A 848 23.10 -18.18 6.23
C ALA A 848 21.94 -19.17 6.07
N THR A 849 20.75 -18.72 5.61
CA THR A 849 19.61 -19.60 5.36
C THR A 849 19.93 -20.67 4.30
N CYS A 850 20.64 -20.28 3.23
CA CYS A 850 21.03 -21.22 2.18
C CYS A 850 22.01 -22.29 2.71
N LEU A 851 22.97 -21.90 3.52
CA LEU A 851 23.95 -22.81 4.10
C LEU A 851 23.34 -23.72 5.18
N ASP A 852 22.41 -23.24 5.99
CA ASP A 852 21.74 -23.95 7.07
C ASP A 852 20.78 -25.03 6.54
N SER A 853 20.04 -24.74 5.48
CA SER A 853 19.16 -25.71 4.82
C SER A 853 19.89 -26.98 4.34
N GLN A 854 21.22 -26.95 4.31
CA GLN A 854 22.11 -28.06 3.94
C GLN A 854 22.87 -28.70 5.12
N GLY A 855 22.55 -28.32 6.37
CA GLY A 855 23.15 -28.90 7.58
C GLY A 855 24.61 -28.53 7.82
N ILE A 856 25.08 -27.34 7.41
CA ILE A 856 26.53 -27.07 7.35
C ILE A 856 26.97 -25.90 8.19
N THR A 857 26.09 -25.00 8.60
CA THR A 857 26.56 -23.75 9.20
C THR A 857 25.89 -23.39 10.49
N ARG A 858 26.72 -22.93 11.36
CA ARG A 858 26.39 -22.22 12.55
C ARG A 858 26.32 -20.74 12.21
N TRP A 859 25.24 -20.07 12.54
CA TRP A 859 24.87 -18.67 12.28
C TRP A 859 25.82 -17.61 12.89
N ASN A 860 27.05 -17.99 13.25
CA ASN A 860 28.00 -17.17 14.00
C ASN A 860 28.36 -15.82 13.37
N GLY A 861 28.12 -15.64 12.08
CA GLY A 861 28.40 -14.38 11.36
C GLY A 861 27.23 -13.44 11.17
N VAL A 862 25.99 -13.93 11.31
CA VAL A 862 24.79 -13.17 10.94
C VAL A 862 24.47 -12.07 11.95
N VAL A 863 24.88 -12.22 13.20
CA VAL A 863 24.50 -11.33 14.31
C VAL A 863 25.44 -10.14 14.50
N ARG A 864 26.57 -10.09 13.78
CA ARG A 864 27.51 -8.95 13.85
C ARG A 864 27.06 -7.72 13.03
N GLY A 865 25.84 -7.32 13.12
CA GLY A 865 25.42 -6.15 12.37
C GLY A 865 24.00 -5.70 12.66
N ALA A 866 23.65 -4.59 12.13
CA ALA A 866 22.44 -3.80 12.26
C ALA A 866 21.20 -4.38 12.94
N SER A 867 20.50 -3.55 13.68
CA SER A 867 19.26 -3.82 14.44
C SER A 867 18.15 -4.58 13.68
N THR A 868 18.10 -4.44 12.37
CA THR A 868 17.13 -5.10 11.45
C THR A 868 17.29 -6.61 11.34
N ASP A 869 18.52 -7.11 11.40
CA ASP A 869 18.77 -8.55 11.28
C ASP A 869 18.37 -9.27 12.55
N PHE A 870 18.54 -8.61 13.67
CA PHE A 870 18.12 -9.11 14.96
C PHE A 870 16.61 -9.32 15.03
N VAL A 871 15.84 -8.40 14.47
CA VAL A 871 14.37 -8.49 14.40
C VAL A 871 13.92 -9.66 13.53
N ARG A 872 14.55 -9.86 12.37
CA ARG A 872 14.26 -11.02 11.51
C ARG A 872 14.62 -12.35 12.17
N LEU A 873 15.74 -12.42 12.84
CA LEU A 873 16.16 -13.61 13.63
C LEU A 873 15.18 -13.90 14.78
N GLN A 874 14.66 -12.89 15.47
CA GLN A 874 13.63 -13.09 16.50
C GLN A 874 12.35 -13.75 15.97
N PHE A 875 11.98 -13.44 14.74
CA PHE A 875 10.74 -13.97 14.12
C PHE A 875 10.93 -15.34 13.45
N VAL A 876 12.13 -15.67 13.01
CA VAL A 876 12.45 -16.93 12.31
C VAL A 876 12.98 -18.02 13.26
N ALA A 877 13.36 -17.68 14.50
CA ALA A 877 14.02 -18.58 15.44
C ALA A 877 13.07 -19.62 16.03
N ASP A 878 12.96 -20.77 15.39
CA ASP A 878 12.45 -22.00 15.98
C ASP A 878 13.46 -22.60 16.98
N ASP A 879 13.05 -23.64 17.72
CA ASP A 879 13.78 -24.20 18.88
C ASP A 879 15.22 -24.67 18.61
N GLU A 880 15.60 -24.81 17.34
CA GLU A 880 16.96 -25.29 16.94
C GLU A 880 18.07 -24.24 17.11
N HIS A 881 17.76 -22.99 17.45
CA HIS A 881 18.74 -21.88 17.43
C HIS A 881 19.30 -21.51 18.82
N GLU A 882 18.97 -22.24 19.88
CA GLU A 882 19.45 -21.94 21.24
C GLU A 882 20.99 -22.09 21.38
N GLU A 883 21.55 -23.12 20.77
CA GLU A 883 23.01 -23.32 20.77
C GLU A 883 23.75 -22.22 20.03
N THR A 884 23.15 -21.73 18.95
CA THR A 884 23.68 -20.62 18.16
C THR A 884 23.70 -19.32 18.95
N ILE A 885 22.63 -19.01 19.68
CA ILE A 885 22.54 -17.80 20.52
C ILE A 885 23.57 -17.91 21.67
N ARG A 886 23.74 -19.08 22.28
CA ARG A 886 24.75 -19.31 23.31
C ARG A 886 26.18 -19.11 22.79
N ALA A 887 26.48 -19.67 21.62
CA ALA A 887 27.80 -19.53 20.98
C ALA A 887 28.12 -18.08 20.57
N ILE A 888 27.09 -17.25 20.26
CA ILE A 888 27.23 -15.83 19.98
C ILE A 888 27.53 -15.05 21.27
N LEU A 889 26.85 -15.38 22.38
CA LEU A 889 27.05 -14.74 23.67
C LEU A 889 28.42 -15.06 24.30
N GLU A 890 29.01 -16.18 23.93
CA GLU A 890 30.38 -16.56 24.36
C GLU A 890 31.51 -15.74 23.70
N LYS A 891 31.20 -15.09 22.58
CA LYS A 891 32.12 -14.17 21.88
C LYS A 891 31.98 -12.75 22.45
N LYS A 892 32.95 -12.33 23.28
CA LYS A 892 32.97 -11.12 24.12
C LYS A 892 32.93 -9.73 23.39
N ASP A 893 32.64 -9.67 22.11
CA ASP A 893 32.71 -8.43 21.32
C ASP A 893 31.31 -7.89 20.89
N LEU A 894 30.25 -8.17 21.64
CA LEU A 894 28.91 -7.65 21.36
C LEU A 894 28.66 -6.33 22.10
N PRO A 895 28.02 -5.33 21.48
CA PRO A 895 27.52 -4.17 22.22
C PRO A 895 26.57 -4.62 23.35
N ASP A 896 26.65 -3.99 24.51
CA ASP A 896 25.89 -4.35 25.73
C ASP A 896 24.39 -4.51 25.51
N GLU A 897 23.84 -3.75 24.60
CA GLU A 897 22.42 -3.81 24.25
C GLU A 897 22.04 -5.13 23.55
N TYR A 898 22.90 -5.61 22.64
CA TYR A 898 22.68 -6.88 21.93
C TYR A 898 22.90 -8.08 22.83
N GLU A 899 23.88 -8.04 23.71
CA GLU A 899 24.11 -9.06 24.70
C GLU A 899 22.89 -9.22 25.63
N ARG A 900 22.37 -8.14 26.16
CA ARG A 900 21.16 -8.13 27.01
C ARG A 900 19.95 -8.73 26.28
N ARG A 901 19.73 -8.40 25.02
CA ARG A 901 18.62 -8.93 24.22
C ARG A 901 18.75 -10.41 23.91
N LEU A 902 19.94 -10.88 23.56
CA LEU A 902 20.19 -12.31 23.32
C LEU A 902 20.03 -13.14 24.60
N ARG A 903 20.50 -12.65 25.74
CA ARG A 903 20.29 -13.29 27.07
C ARG A 903 18.80 -13.34 27.41
N ALA A 904 18.03 -12.31 27.08
CA ALA A 904 16.58 -12.27 27.28
C ALA A 904 15.84 -13.32 26.45
N ILE A 905 16.24 -13.56 25.21
CA ILE A 905 15.67 -14.61 24.34
C ILE A 905 15.91 -16.00 24.92
N LEU A 906 17.14 -16.28 25.36
CA LEU A 906 17.48 -17.56 26.00
C LEU A 906 16.67 -17.77 27.29
N PHE A 907 16.53 -16.74 28.11
CA PHE A 907 15.79 -16.81 29.36
C PHE A 907 14.28 -17.05 29.14
N ALA A 908 13.69 -16.39 28.16
CA ALA A 908 12.29 -16.61 27.79
C ALA A 908 12.02 -18.06 27.31
N ARG A 909 13.01 -18.69 26.68
CA ARG A 909 12.96 -20.10 26.25
C ARG A 909 13.14 -21.07 27.41
N ALA A 910 14.10 -20.86 28.28
CA ALA A 910 14.33 -21.72 29.44
C ALA A 910 13.10 -21.86 30.36
N ARG A 911 12.25 -20.83 30.43
CA ARG A 911 10.95 -20.88 31.14
C ARG A 911 9.86 -21.66 30.43
N ARG A 912 9.93 -21.85 29.11
CA ARG A 912 8.98 -22.70 28.37
C ARG A 912 9.26 -24.19 28.57
N THR A 913 10.54 -24.58 28.64
CA THR A 913 10.96 -25.95 28.85
C THR A 913 10.73 -26.45 30.29
N THR A 914 10.60 -25.55 31.28
CA THR A 914 10.28 -25.88 32.67
C THR A 914 8.77 -25.91 32.98
N LYS A 915 7.89 -25.74 31.99
CA LYS A 915 6.42 -25.80 32.13
C LYS A 915 5.76 -26.88 31.29
N ILE A 916 6.54 -27.90 30.82
CA ILE A 916 6.00 -29.15 30.25
C ILE A 916 6.22 -30.25 31.26
#